data_cb9a50a90969ba5cd21746a2040d005b
#
_entry.id   cb9a50a90969ba5cd21746a2040d005b
#
_cell.length_a   1.000
_cell.length_b   1.000
_cell.length_c   1.000
_cell.angle_alpha   90.00
_cell.angle_beta   90.00
_cell.angle_gamma   90.00
#
_symmetry.space_group_name_H-M   'P 1'
#
loop_
_entity.id
_entity.type
_entity.pdbx_description
1 polymer ?
#
loop_
_entity_poly.entity_id
_entity_poly.type
_entity_poly.pdbx_seq_one_letter_code
_entity_poly.pdbx_strand_id
1 'polypeptide(L)'
;MRKVQISVRRLVEFVLRSGSIDNRMTNSDRALEGTKIHQLLQKEAGEEYVAEVSLKLERIVDGIAFSLDGRADGIINDQMIDEIKTTETPMEEITEDFRPLHWAQLICYGFMLAEKSDLAEVTLQLTYYQVSDKEVKQFQRVMSREDMGAFVDDLLSKYVIWAKASAAWEMKRNKTIQELTFPYDNYRSGQRELAIAVYRTVASEESLFCEAPTGIGKTMSTLFPGVKAMGEGKTDKLFYFTAKTITRQVAEDALDEMRRKGLAARSVTITAKDKICFLDERKCEPDHCQFARGYYDRLNEALFDMLQTEEAITRPIVESYARKYTLCPFELSLDVALFCDVIVCDYNYLFDPVVYLKRFFAEGPGKYTFLVDEVHNLVDRARSMYSATLKKSLVMQVKRGLDSKKNKRLLNAINAMNKEMIALSKKLKDLEKTIYVQKDELGDWNASVLKFTFVAKEWLPQNAQSESQADVLELYFESLRYVAIAEFYDERYVTQVTRSHGDLEIKQLCLDPAFLLSEKLKLGSSSVLFSATMRPIDYYTNVLGGQEDTSRMIFSSPFKQKNMHLLVADYISTKYQMRENSMEAVVDALYALASGKKGNYLFFFPSFLYLQKVYDLFKEKYPNIRSQKQETAMDEEQREHFLENFQAGNEESLVGFCVLGGVFSEGVDLRGERLVGAAVVGVGLAQLNHESDLIKDYYNETIGRGFDYAYQIPGMNKVLQAVGRVIRGESDCGVVLLIEERFSADRYRALFPAHWNHAKTVKSTDDISREVTGFWQNR
;
A
#
# COMPACT_ATOMS: atom_id res chain seq x y z
N MET A 1 -30.19 25.26 8.71
CA MET A 1 -30.13 24.77 7.34
C MET A 1 -28.76 24.13 7.15
N ARG A 2 -28.67 22.88 6.66
CA ARG A 2 -27.37 22.21 6.46
C ARG A 2 -26.69 22.77 5.22
N LYS A 3 -25.39 23.08 5.34
CA LYS A 3 -24.55 23.57 4.24
C LYS A 3 -23.74 22.42 3.70
N VAL A 4 -23.78 22.20 2.38
CA VAL A 4 -22.98 21.22 1.64
C VAL A 4 -22.00 21.97 0.75
N GLN A 5 -20.71 21.77 0.97
CA GLN A 5 -19.65 22.32 0.13
C GLN A 5 -19.23 21.28 -0.91
N ILE A 6 -19.21 21.66 -2.17
CA ILE A 6 -18.79 20.81 -3.27
C ILE A 6 -18.13 21.64 -4.36
N SER A 7 -17.02 21.17 -4.92
CA SER A 7 -16.41 21.84 -6.08
C SER A 7 -17.23 21.62 -7.34
N VAL A 8 -17.23 22.61 -8.23
CA VAL A 8 -17.88 22.52 -9.56
C VAL A 8 -17.45 21.26 -10.27
N ARG A 9 -16.15 20.96 -10.31
CA ARG A 9 -15.61 19.78 -10.96
C ARG A 9 -16.21 18.48 -10.40
N ARG A 10 -16.25 18.34 -9.08
CA ARG A 10 -16.83 17.14 -8.44
C ARG A 10 -18.32 17.00 -8.72
N LEU A 11 -19.08 18.10 -8.69
CA LEU A 11 -20.50 18.08 -8.99
C LEU A 11 -20.75 17.61 -10.43
N VAL A 12 -20.08 18.23 -11.41
CA VAL A 12 -20.21 17.92 -12.83
C VAL A 12 -19.78 16.47 -13.14
N GLU A 13 -18.59 16.07 -12.66
CA GLU A 13 -18.10 14.71 -12.85
C GLU A 13 -19.02 13.66 -12.21
N PHE A 14 -19.63 13.95 -11.07
CA PHE A 14 -20.51 13.01 -10.39
C PHE A 14 -21.87 12.88 -11.06
N VAL A 15 -22.50 14.00 -11.45
CA VAL A 15 -23.87 14.02 -11.98
C VAL A 15 -23.90 13.60 -13.44
N LEU A 16 -22.91 14.01 -14.22
CA LEU A 16 -22.90 13.84 -15.70
C LEU A 16 -21.94 12.76 -16.18
N ARG A 17 -21.31 11.99 -15.27
CA ARG A 17 -20.45 10.88 -15.68
C ARG A 17 -21.21 9.87 -16.55
N SER A 18 -20.60 9.48 -17.64
CA SER A 18 -21.15 8.54 -18.60
C SER A 18 -20.04 7.77 -19.33
N GLY A 19 -20.42 6.70 -20.03
CA GLY A 19 -19.53 5.92 -20.87
C GLY A 19 -18.78 4.79 -20.13
N SER A 20 -17.66 4.40 -20.65
CA SER A 20 -16.95 3.16 -20.32
C SER A 20 -15.62 3.40 -19.62
N ILE A 21 -15.15 2.40 -18.85
CA ILE A 21 -13.75 2.32 -18.44
C ILE A 21 -12.93 1.91 -19.67
N ASP A 22 -11.87 2.64 -19.96
CA ASP A 22 -10.94 2.32 -21.06
C ASP A 22 -9.49 2.60 -20.62
N ASN A 23 -8.69 1.56 -20.42
CA ASN A 23 -7.30 1.68 -20.00
C ASN A 23 -6.37 2.20 -21.10
N ARG A 24 -6.80 2.24 -22.34
CA ARG A 24 -6.04 2.82 -23.47
C ARG A 24 -5.94 4.35 -23.34
N MET A 25 -6.88 4.96 -22.61
CA MET A 25 -7.01 6.39 -22.42
C MET A 25 -6.51 6.88 -21.05
N THR A 26 -5.36 6.40 -20.59
CA THR A 26 -4.81 6.86 -19.29
C THR A 26 -4.28 8.29 -19.37
N ASN A 27 -4.98 9.21 -18.74
CA ASN A 27 -4.60 10.62 -18.57
C ASN A 27 -3.68 10.86 -17.34
N SER A 28 -2.90 9.87 -16.88
CA SER A 28 -2.37 9.90 -15.52
C SER A 28 -1.13 10.76 -15.28
N ASP A 29 -0.40 11.22 -16.31
CA ASP A 29 0.99 11.69 -16.07
C ASP A 29 1.29 13.15 -16.41
N ARG A 30 0.26 14.01 -16.49
CA ARG A 30 0.45 15.39 -16.99
C ARG A 30 -0.01 16.53 -16.09
N ALA A 31 -0.23 16.29 -14.82
CA ALA A 31 -0.63 17.39 -13.93
C ALA A 31 0.41 18.52 -13.92
N LEU A 32 1.71 18.18 -13.88
CA LEU A 32 2.80 19.15 -13.90
C LEU A 32 2.99 19.81 -15.29
N GLU A 33 2.88 19.03 -16.37
CA GLU A 33 3.00 19.54 -17.73
C GLU A 33 1.79 20.40 -18.09
N GLY A 34 0.58 19.97 -17.70
CA GLY A 34 -0.65 20.75 -17.83
C GLY A 34 -0.54 22.10 -17.11
N THR A 35 -0.05 22.13 -15.87
CA THR A 35 0.16 23.37 -15.12
C THR A 35 1.13 24.33 -15.83
N LYS A 36 2.22 23.83 -16.39
CA LYS A 36 3.17 24.65 -17.17
C LYS A 36 2.54 25.21 -18.44
N ILE A 37 1.70 24.40 -19.13
CA ILE A 37 1.00 24.81 -20.33
C ILE A 37 -0.05 25.87 -20.00
N HIS A 38 -0.84 25.69 -18.94
CA HIS A 38 -1.79 26.70 -18.47
C HIS A 38 -1.06 28.02 -18.21
N GLN A 39 0.04 28.01 -17.46
CA GLN A 39 0.83 29.21 -17.18
C GLN A 39 1.41 29.86 -18.46
N LEU A 40 1.77 29.06 -19.46
CA LEU A 40 2.23 29.59 -20.74
C LEU A 40 1.11 30.33 -21.47
N LEU A 41 -0.03 29.66 -21.67
CA LEU A 41 -1.19 30.26 -22.36
C LEU A 41 -1.74 31.47 -21.64
N GLN A 42 -1.79 31.43 -20.31
CA GLN A 42 -2.21 32.55 -19.47
C GLN A 42 -1.30 33.79 -19.63
N LYS A 43 0.02 33.60 -19.80
CA LYS A 43 0.98 34.68 -20.07
C LYS A 43 0.86 35.25 -21.49
N GLU A 44 0.53 34.41 -22.46
CA GLU A 44 0.35 34.81 -23.84
C GLU A 44 -0.99 35.51 -24.13
N ALA A 45 -1.97 35.33 -23.23
CA ALA A 45 -3.33 35.87 -23.40
C ALA A 45 -3.46 37.41 -23.19
N GLY A 46 -2.42 38.08 -22.74
CA GLY A 46 -2.36 39.55 -22.63
C GLY A 46 -2.80 40.13 -21.29
N GLU A 47 -2.78 41.50 -21.19
CA GLU A 47 -3.02 42.20 -19.90
C GLU A 47 -4.46 42.14 -19.42
N GLU A 48 -5.43 41.87 -20.28
CA GLU A 48 -6.86 41.77 -19.95
C GLU A 48 -7.27 40.38 -19.41
N TYR A 49 -6.33 39.45 -19.37
CA TYR A 49 -6.54 38.08 -18.87
C TYR A 49 -6.16 37.96 -17.39
N VAL A 50 -7.14 37.74 -16.55
CA VAL A 50 -6.93 37.47 -15.12
C VAL A 50 -6.93 35.97 -14.87
N ALA A 51 -5.75 35.42 -14.58
CA ALA A 51 -5.56 33.97 -14.40
C ALA A 51 -6.01 33.46 -13.03
N GLU A 52 -6.40 32.18 -12.96
CA GLU A 52 -6.62 31.42 -11.72
C GLU A 52 -7.65 32.07 -10.78
N VAL A 53 -8.81 32.47 -11.29
CA VAL A 53 -9.82 33.21 -10.53
C VAL A 53 -10.68 32.27 -9.68
N SER A 54 -10.63 32.44 -8.37
CA SER A 54 -11.52 31.72 -7.45
C SER A 54 -12.94 32.29 -7.51
N LEU A 55 -13.89 31.39 -7.71
CA LEU A 55 -15.31 31.70 -7.78
C LEU A 55 -16.07 30.90 -6.71
N LYS A 56 -17.12 31.47 -6.17
CA LYS A 56 -17.97 30.85 -5.16
C LYS A 56 -19.42 31.24 -5.38
N LEU A 57 -20.33 30.27 -5.23
CA LEU A 57 -21.76 30.45 -5.35
C LEU A 57 -22.48 29.75 -4.20
N GLU A 58 -23.47 30.42 -3.62
CA GLU A 58 -24.38 29.81 -2.64
C GLU A 58 -25.77 29.66 -3.25
N ARG A 59 -26.32 28.46 -3.21
CA ARG A 59 -27.66 28.13 -3.72
C ARG A 59 -28.41 27.26 -2.73
N ILE A 60 -29.72 27.47 -2.63
CA ILE A 60 -30.62 26.64 -1.83
C ILE A 60 -31.49 25.82 -2.76
N VAL A 61 -31.33 24.49 -2.71
CA VAL A 61 -32.16 23.57 -3.47
C VAL A 61 -32.74 22.56 -2.48
N ASP A 62 -34.04 22.44 -2.50
CA ASP A 62 -34.81 21.45 -1.74
C ASP A 62 -34.48 21.38 -0.24
N GLY A 63 -34.23 22.58 0.35
CA GLY A 63 -33.90 22.75 1.79
C GLY A 63 -32.44 22.53 2.18
N ILE A 64 -31.57 22.22 1.23
CA ILE A 64 -30.11 22.12 1.39
C ILE A 64 -29.46 23.40 0.88
N ALA A 65 -28.58 24.00 1.66
CA ALA A 65 -27.73 25.12 1.23
C ALA A 65 -26.43 24.57 0.61
N PHE A 66 -26.29 24.69 -0.70
CA PHE A 66 -25.07 24.34 -1.43
C PHE A 66 -24.11 25.53 -1.47
N SER A 67 -22.84 25.26 -1.22
CA SER A 67 -21.73 26.18 -1.46
C SER A 67 -20.89 25.55 -2.57
N LEU A 68 -21.06 26.04 -3.78
CA LEU A 68 -20.22 25.64 -4.92
C LEU A 68 -18.97 26.50 -4.91
N ASP A 69 -17.82 25.87 -5.04
CA ASP A 69 -16.54 26.53 -5.20
C ASP A 69 -15.79 25.98 -6.42
N GLY A 70 -14.98 26.83 -7.02
CA GLY A 70 -14.15 26.45 -8.14
C GLY A 70 -13.16 27.53 -8.50
N ARG A 71 -12.23 27.19 -9.37
CA ARG A 71 -11.21 28.08 -9.87
C ARG A 71 -11.20 28.01 -11.38
N ALA A 72 -11.60 29.10 -12.03
CA ALA A 72 -11.55 29.23 -13.46
C ALA A 72 -10.10 29.50 -13.92
N ASP A 73 -9.69 28.91 -15.03
CA ASP A 73 -8.35 29.11 -15.58
C ASP A 73 -8.10 30.58 -15.95
N GLY A 74 -9.13 31.27 -16.44
CA GLY A 74 -9.03 32.69 -16.71
C GLY A 74 -10.34 33.45 -16.90
N ILE A 75 -10.30 34.76 -16.66
CA ILE A 75 -11.39 35.71 -16.99
C ILE A 75 -10.79 36.82 -17.86
N ILE A 76 -11.48 37.15 -18.94
CA ILE A 76 -11.08 38.18 -19.91
C ILE A 76 -12.11 39.30 -19.88
N ASN A 77 -11.65 40.55 -19.66
CA ASN A 77 -12.49 41.76 -19.65
C ASN A 77 -13.72 41.67 -18.74
N ASP A 78 -13.66 40.91 -17.65
CA ASP A 78 -14.76 40.65 -16.70
C ASP A 78 -16.07 40.14 -17.36
N GLN A 79 -16.07 39.71 -18.62
CA GLN A 79 -17.26 39.28 -19.38
C GLN A 79 -17.10 37.93 -20.06
N MET A 80 -15.88 37.46 -20.22
CA MET A 80 -15.58 36.16 -20.82
C MET A 80 -14.82 35.29 -19.84
N ILE A 81 -15.20 34.03 -19.75
CA ILE A 81 -14.52 33.03 -18.95
C ILE A 81 -13.85 31.98 -19.85
N ASP A 82 -12.62 31.66 -19.54
CA ASP A 82 -11.80 30.71 -20.31
C ASP A 82 -11.44 29.50 -19.45
N GLU A 83 -11.62 28.31 -20.03
CA GLU A 83 -11.24 27.03 -19.44
C GLU A 83 -10.27 26.32 -20.37
N ILE A 84 -9.06 26.08 -19.92
CA ILE A 84 -7.96 25.49 -20.70
C ILE A 84 -7.92 23.99 -20.48
N LYS A 85 -7.86 23.22 -21.57
CA LYS A 85 -7.73 21.77 -21.52
C LYS A 85 -6.58 21.31 -22.42
N THR A 86 -5.67 20.54 -21.86
CA THR A 86 -4.62 19.88 -22.63
C THR A 86 -5.10 18.57 -23.23
N THR A 87 -4.72 18.27 -24.46
CA THR A 87 -5.10 17.05 -25.17
C THR A 87 -3.96 16.51 -26.02
N GLU A 88 -4.00 15.20 -26.28
CA GLU A 88 -3.15 14.52 -27.27
C GLU A 88 -3.91 14.26 -28.56
N THR A 89 -5.24 14.34 -28.50
CA THR A 89 -6.07 14.12 -29.67
C THR A 89 -5.73 15.14 -30.73
N PRO A 90 -5.55 14.73 -32.00
CA PRO A 90 -5.31 15.66 -33.10
C PRO A 90 -6.40 16.74 -33.16
N MET A 91 -5.99 18.00 -33.42
CA MET A 91 -6.94 19.14 -33.42
C MET A 91 -8.04 19.00 -34.46
N GLU A 92 -7.84 18.21 -35.51
CA GLU A 92 -8.84 17.90 -36.51
C GLU A 92 -10.02 17.09 -35.95
N GLU A 93 -9.74 16.24 -34.95
CA GLU A 93 -10.75 15.40 -34.28
C GLU A 93 -11.47 16.13 -33.13
N ILE A 94 -10.93 17.28 -32.68
CA ILE A 94 -11.52 18.08 -31.63
C ILE A 94 -12.69 18.91 -32.21
N THR A 95 -13.90 18.48 -31.89
CA THR A 95 -15.13 19.21 -32.21
C THR A 95 -15.61 20.01 -31.00
N GLU A 96 -16.56 20.89 -31.19
CA GLU A 96 -17.17 21.64 -30.09
C GLU A 96 -17.78 20.75 -29.02
N ASP A 97 -18.35 19.61 -29.38
CA ASP A 97 -18.96 18.63 -28.47
C ASP A 97 -18.02 17.46 -28.10
N PHE A 98 -16.73 17.64 -28.30
CA PHE A 98 -15.72 16.59 -28.05
C PHE A 98 -15.79 16.01 -26.64
N ARG A 99 -15.98 16.85 -25.61
CA ARG A 99 -16.20 16.42 -24.23
C ARG A 99 -17.25 17.30 -23.53
N PRO A 100 -18.50 16.88 -23.43
CA PRO A 100 -19.58 17.65 -22.81
C PRO A 100 -19.30 18.09 -21.36
N LEU A 101 -18.52 17.30 -20.59
CA LEU A 101 -18.15 17.65 -19.22
C LEU A 101 -17.34 18.93 -19.12
N HIS A 102 -16.51 19.26 -20.13
CA HIS A 102 -15.73 20.50 -20.13
C HIS A 102 -16.66 21.73 -20.27
N TRP A 103 -17.67 21.63 -21.15
CA TRP A 103 -18.70 22.67 -21.26
C TRP A 103 -19.53 22.78 -20.01
N ALA A 104 -19.91 21.66 -19.38
CA ALA A 104 -20.67 21.67 -18.14
C ALA A 104 -19.93 22.39 -17.01
N GLN A 105 -18.62 22.17 -16.91
CA GLN A 105 -17.76 22.86 -15.96
C GLN A 105 -17.71 24.36 -16.25
N LEU A 106 -17.49 24.71 -17.50
CA LEU A 106 -17.39 26.09 -17.96
C LEU A 106 -18.72 26.86 -17.80
N ILE A 107 -19.87 26.22 -18.04
CA ILE A 107 -21.21 26.81 -17.80
C ILE A 107 -21.40 27.14 -16.31
N CYS A 108 -20.97 26.24 -15.42
CA CYS A 108 -21.02 26.52 -13.97
C CYS A 108 -20.18 27.73 -13.60
N TYR A 109 -18.95 27.82 -14.12
CA TYR A 109 -18.09 28.97 -13.85
C TYR A 109 -18.64 30.26 -14.48
N GLY A 110 -19.20 30.19 -15.68
CA GLY A 110 -19.88 31.32 -16.34
C GLY A 110 -21.02 31.85 -15.52
N PHE A 111 -21.86 30.96 -14.95
CA PHE A 111 -22.92 31.35 -14.04
C PHE A 111 -22.40 32.03 -12.77
N MET A 112 -21.34 31.48 -12.18
CA MET A 112 -20.72 32.07 -10.99
C MET A 112 -20.15 33.47 -11.27
N LEU A 113 -19.57 33.69 -12.45
CA LEU A 113 -19.11 35.00 -12.91
C LEU A 113 -20.30 35.96 -13.13
N ALA A 114 -21.37 35.50 -13.82
CA ALA A 114 -22.58 36.33 -14.06
C ALA A 114 -23.22 36.79 -12.75
N GLU A 115 -23.34 35.93 -11.75
CA GLU A 115 -23.86 36.25 -10.44
C GLU A 115 -22.94 37.24 -9.66
N LYS A 116 -21.61 37.04 -9.76
CA LYS A 116 -20.64 37.90 -9.08
C LYS A 116 -20.56 39.30 -9.65
N SER A 117 -20.64 39.44 -10.96
CA SER A 117 -20.43 40.70 -11.69
C SER A 117 -21.73 41.31 -12.21
N ASP A 118 -22.89 40.76 -11.86
CA ASP A 118 -24.24 41.17 -12.28
C ASP A 118 -24.38 41.29 -13.81
N LEU A 119 -23.89 40.27 -14.53
CA LEU A 119 -23.95 40.20 -15.99
C LEU A 119 -25.22 39.49 -16.45
N ALA A 120 -25.88 39.99 -17.50
CA ALA A 120 -27.03 39.32 -18.13
C ALA A 120 -26.62 38.12 -18.97
N GLU A 121 -25.45 38.17 -19.57
CA GLU A 121 -24.86 37.12 -20.38
C GLU A 121 -23.32 37.05 -20.19
N VAL A 122 -22.73 35.89 -20.46
CA VAL A 122 -21.28 35.65 -20.39
C VAL A 122 -20.84 34.91 -21.63
N THR A 123 -19.68 35.29 -22.18
CA THR A 123 -19.01 34.51 -23.21
C THR A 123 -18.20 33.41 -22.54
N LEU A 124 -18.52 32.17 -22.90
CA LEU A 124 -17.81 30.96 -22.45
C LEU A 124 -16.79 30.55 -23.50
N GLN A 125 -15.52 30.48 -23.14
CA GLN A 125 -14.44 30.04 -24.03
C GLN A 125 -13.85 28.74 -23.54
N LEU A 126 -13.77 27.75 -24.42
CA LEU A 126 -13.10 26.47 -24.16
C LEU A 126 -11.85 26.38 -25.04
N THR A 127 -10.68 26.43 -24.41
CA THR A 127 -9.38 26.42 -25.06
C THR A 127 -8.75 25.05 -24.96
N TYR A 128 -8.57 24.35 -26.10
CA TYR A 128 -7.81 23.12 -26.18
C TYR A 128 -6.38 23.39 -26.65
N TYR A 129 -5.41 22.80 -25.95
CA TYR A 129 -4.00 22.81 -26.33
C TYR A 129 -3.53 21.39 -26.61
N GLN A 130 -3.09 21.13 -27.82
CA GLN A 130 -2.47 19.86 -28.20
C GLN A 130 -0.99 19.85 -27.82
N VAL A 131 -0.60 18.88 -27.00
CA VAL A 131 0.75 18.88 -26.42
C VAL A 131 1.82 18.49 -27.42
N SER A 132 1.51 17.57 -28.36
CA SER A 132 2.47 17.08 -29.37
C SER A 132 2.89 18.16 -30.38
N ASP A 133 1.93 18.89 -30.94
CA ASP A 133 2.16 19.83 -32.03
C ASP A 133 2.06 21.30 -31.61
N LYS A 134 1.73 21.53 -30.32
CA LYS A 134 1.56 22.85 -29.72
C LYS A 134 0.46 23.70 -30.38
N GLU A 135 -0.51 23.05 -30.98
CA GLU A 135 -1.65 23.71 -31.59
C GLU A 135 -2.69 24.09 -30.55
N VAL A 136 -3.37 25.22 -30.80
CA VAL A 136 -4.44 25.74 -29.94
C VAL A 136 -5.73 25.83 -30.78
N LYS A 137 -6.84 25.35 -30.19
CA LYS A 137 -8.17 25.49 -30.77
C LYS A 137 -9.14 26.01 -29.72
N GLN A 138 -9.90 27.02 -30.09
CA GLN A 138 -10.84 27.68 -29.18
C GLN A 138 -12.26 27.55 -29.71
N PHE A 139 -13.19 27.31 -28.79
CA PHE A 139 -14.62 27.34 -29.05
C PHE A 139 -15.26 28.35 -28.11
N GLN A 140 -16.23 29.13 -28.62
CA GLN A 140 -16.91 30.16 -27.84
C GLN A 140 -18.44 29.99 -27.96
N ARG A 141 -19.12 30.20 -26.83
CA ARG A 141 -20.58 30.26 -26.73
C ARG A 141 -20.96 31.47 -25.89
N VAL A 142 -21.96 32.21 -26.29
CA VAL A 142 -22.58 33.24 -25.44
C VAL A 142 -23.80 32.61 -24.79
N MET A 143 -23.91 32.68 -23.48
CA MET A 143 -25.03 32.13 -22.74
C MET A 143 -25.62 33.17 -21.80
N SER A 144 -26.95 33.22 -21.69
CA SER A 144 -27.64 34.07 -20.72
C SER A 144 -27.43 33.55 -19.31
N ARG A 145 -27.48 34.47 -18.33
CA ARG A 145 -27.47 34.11 -16.89
C ARG A 145 -28.61 33.14 -16.55
N GLU A 146 -29.78 33.32 -17.16
CA GLU A 146 -30.95 32.48 -16.93
C GLU A 146 -30.70 31.03 -17.39
N ASP A 147 -30.18 30.83 -18.61
CA ASP A 147 -29.90 29.49 -19.15
C ASP A 147 -28.82 28.77 -18.35
N MET A 148 -27.74 29.49 -17.99
CA MET A 148 -26.68 28.94 -17.15
C MET A 148 -27.19 28.62 -15.74
N GLY A 149 -28.03 29.47 -15.17
CA GLY A 149 -28.66 29.24 -13.86
C GLY A 149 -29.58 28.02 -13.87
N ALA A 150 -30.40 27.86 -14.89
CA ALA A 150 -31.24 26.68 -15.07
C ALA A 150 -30.42 25.38 -15.17
N PHE A 151 -29.29 25.44 -15.86
CA PHE A 151 -28.38 24.31 -15.97
C PHE A 151 -27.77 23.92 -14.60
N VAL A 152 -27.29 24.90 -13.82
CA VAL A 152 -26.74 24.68 -12.48
C VAL A 152 -27.80 24.16 -11.53
N ASP A 153 -29.02 24.71 -11.57
CA ASP A 153 -30.15 24.28 -10.74
C ASP A 153 -30.58 22.84 -11.08
N ASP A 154 -30.54 22.41 -12.35
CA ASP A 154 -30.76 21.01 -12.76
C ASP A 154 -29.68 20.07 -12.20
N LEU A 155 -28.41 20.45 -12.31
CA LEU A 155 -27.32 19.66 -11.71
C LEU A 155 -27.49 19.48 -10.19
N LEU A 156 -27.81 20.57 -9.48
CA LEU A 156 -28.02 20.54 -8.05
C LEU A 156 -29.27 19.73 -7.67
N SER A 157 -30.32 19.79 -8.46
CA SER A 157 -31.56 18.99 -8.27
C SER A 157 -31.30 17.50 -8.42
N LYS A 158 -30.41 17.09 -9.32
CA LYS A 158 -29.96 15.71 -9.46
C LYS A 158 -29.05 15.27 -8.31
N TYR A 159 -28.25 16.18 -7.79
CA TYR A 159 -27.29 15.87 -6.69
C TYR A 159 -27.95 15.93 -5.30
N VAL A 160 -29.04 16.69 -5.10
CA VAL A 160 -29.66 16.92 -3.78
C VAL A 160 -30.08 15.62 -3.09
N ILE A 161 -30.48 14.60 -3.83
CA ILE A 161 -30.85 13.27 -3.30
C ILE A 161 -29.66 12.64 -2.59
N TRP A 162 -28.48 12.74 -3.18
CA TRP A 162 -27.23 12.25 -2.59
C TRP A 162 -26.78 13.06 -1.37
N ALA A 163 -26.90 14.37 -1.46
CA ALA A 163 -26.62 15.28 -0.35
C ALA A 163 -27.51 14.99 0.87
N LYS A 164 -28.82 14.79 0.65
CA LYS A 164 -29.77 14.40 1.70
C LYS A 164 -29.45 13.03 2.30
N ALA A 165 -29.17 12.03 1.46
CA ALA A 165 -28.81 10.68 1.90
C ALA A 165 -27.52 10.68 2.73
N SER A 166 -26.49 11.39 2.28
CA SER A 166 -25.21 11.53 3.00
C SER A 166 -25.42 12.27 4.33
N ALA A 167 -26.26 13.31 4.35
CA ALA A 167 -26.60 14.06 5.55
C ALA A 167 -27.31 13.20 6.59
N ALA A 168 -28.31 12.45 6.17
CA ALA A 168 -29.05 11.56 7.06
C ALA A 168 -28.14 10.44 7.61
N TRP A 169 -27.28 9.91 6.75
CA TRP A 169 -26.28 8.90 7.16
C TRP A 169 -25.33 9.43 8.22
N GLU A 170 -24.74 10.60 8.02
CA GLU A 170 -23.81 11.20 8.97
C GLU A 170 -24.48 11.47 10.33
N MET A 171 -25.73 11.94 10.34
CA MET A 171 -26.48 12.11 11.58
C MET A 171 -26.71 10.77 12.31
N LYS A 172 -27.13 9.74 11.57
CA LYS A 172 -27.30 8.36 12.10
C LYS A 172 -25.99 7.85 12.68
N ARG A 173 -24.91 7.93 11.88
CA ARG A 173 -23.57 7.51 12.26
C ARG A 173 -23.09 8.20 13.53
N ASN A 174 -23.10 9.52 13.55
CA ASN A 174 -22.57 10.27 14.69
C ASN A 174 -23.38 10.00 15.97
N LYS A 175 -24.70 9.86 15.87
CA LYS A 175 -25.56 9.47 17.01
C LYS A 175 -25.15 8.10 17.55
N THR A 176 -25.05 7.10 16.70
CA THR A 176 -24.69 5.74 17.13
C THR A 176 -23.26 5.65 17.66
N ILE A 177 -22.33 6.45 17.13
CA ILE A 177 -20.96 6.54 17.68
C ILE A 177 -20.97 7.15 19.09
N GLN A 178 -21.78 8.17 19.36
CA GLN A 178 -21.87 8.76 20.70
C GLN A 178 -22.35 7.73 21.73
N GLU A 179 -23.34 6.90 21.37
CA GLU A 179 -23.93 5.87 22.21
C GLU A 179 -23.04 4.61 22.30
N LEU A 180 -22.09 4.42 21.38
CA LEU A 180 -21.24 3.23 21.31
C LEU A 180 -20.33 3.11 22.53
N THR A 181 -20.43 2.00 23.23
CA THR A 181 -19.50 1.59 24.29
C THR A 181 -18.43 0.64 23.75
N PHE A 182 -17.38 0.42 24.53
CA PHE A 182 -16.36 -0.57 24.15
C PHE A 182 -17.01 -1.94 23.96
N PRO A 183 -16.74 -2.64 22.84
CA PRO A 183 -17.52 -3.84 22.47
C PRO A 183 -17.38 -5.04 23.41
N TYR A 184 -16.30 -5.09 24.19
CA TYR A 184 -16.04 -6.20 25.13
C TYR A 184 -16.28 -5.76 26.58
N ASP A 185 -16.59 -6.72 27.46
CA ASP A 185 -16.89 -6.45 28.87
C ASP A 185 -15.73 -5.80 29.62
N ASN A 186 -14.50 -6.16 29.26
CA ASN A 186 -13.30 -5.67 29.93
C ASN A 186 -12.19 -5.35 28.90
N TYR A 187 -11.40 -4.34 29.18
CA TYR A 187 -10.14 -4.09 28.49
C TYR A 187 -9.07 -5.09 28.93
N ARG A 188 -8.27 -5.55 27.98
CA ARG A 188 -7.03 -6.28 28.27
C ARG A 188 -6.01 -5.34 28.86
N SER A 189 -4.98 -5.91 29.52
CA SER A 189 -3.85 -5.10 30.03
C SER A 189 -3.18 -4.29 28.91
N GLY A 190 -3.00 -2.97 29.12
CA GLY A 190 -2.46 -2.04 28.14
C GLY A 190 -3.40 -1.64 27.00
N GLN A 191 -4.54 -2.29 26.84
CA GLN A 191 -5.48 -2.04 25.73
C GLN A 191 -6.15 -0.67 25.85
N ARG A 192 -6.55 -0.27 27.06
CA ARG A 192 -7.19 1.02 27.31
C ARG A 192 -6.22 2.16 27.10
N GLU A 193 -4.98 2.02 27.56
CA GLU A 193 -3.92 3.00 27.41
C GLU A 193 -3.60 3.23 25.92
N LEU A 194 -3.54 2.17 25.14
CA LEU A 194 -3.36 2.25 23.69
C LEU A 194 -4.54 3.00 23.04
N ALA A 195 -5.78 2.66 23.40
CA ALA A 195 -6.97 3.34 22.87
C ALA A 195 -6.99 4.84 23.21
N ILE A 196 -6.58 5.21 24.42
CA ILE A 196 -6.45 6.62 24.83
C ILE A 196 -5.35 7.33 24.01
N ALA A 197 -4.21 6.69 23.79
CA ALA A 197 -3.14 7.26 22.99
C ALA A 197 -3.59 7.52 21.55
N VAL A 198 -4.24 6.54 20.92
CA VAL A 198 -4.78 6.67 19.56
C VAL A 198 -5.81 7.81 19.50
N TYR A 199 -6.77 7.85 20.44
CA TYR A 199 -7.76 8.92 20.45
C TYR A 199 -7.12 10.32 20.56
N ARG A 200 -6.13 10.48 21.46
CA ARG A 200 -5.40 11.74 21.64
C ARG A 200 -4.67 12.15 20.35
N THR A 201 -3.96 11.20 19.72
CA THR A 201 -3.27 11.42 18.44
C THR A 201 -4.21 11.94 17.37
N VAL A 202 -5.40 11.31 17.22
CA VAL A 202 -6.42 11.77 16.25
C VAL A 202 -6.97 13.15 16.63
N ALA A 203 -7.25 13.38 17.91
CA ALA A 203 -7.81 14.65 18.39
C ALA A 203 -6.84 15.83 18.27
N SER A 204 -5.53 15.58 18.37
CA SER A 204 -4.45 16.57 18.25
C SER A 204 -3.90 16.71 16.84
N GLU A 205 -4.39 15.91 15.87
CA GLU A 205 -3.93 15.91 14.47
C GLU A 205 -2.41 15.61 14.35
N GLU A 206 -1.94 14.61 15.13
CA GLU A 206 -0.54 14.24 15.24
C GLU A 206 -0.26 12.85 14.63
N SER A 207 0.99 12.42 14.76
CA SER A 207 1.45 11.07 14.38
C SER A 207 1.97 10.30 15.60
N LEU A 208 1.61 9.00 15.69
CA LEU A 208 2.03 8.08 16.76
C LEU A 208 2.68 6.84 16.17
N PHE A 209 3.87 6.52 16.65
CA PHE A 209 4.51 5.22 16.44
C PHE A 209 4.34 4.36 17.69
N CYS A 210 3.86 3.13 17.53
CA CYS A 210 3.45 2.32 18.65
C CYS A 210 3.91 0.86 18.54
N GLU A 211 4.78 0.41 19.45
CA GLU A 211 5.02 -1.02 19.65
C GLU A 211 3.95 -1.57 20.59
N ALA A 212 3.03 -2.36 20.02
CA ALA A 212 1.91 -2.97 20.71
C ALA A 212 1.97 -4.50 20.56
N PRO A 213 2.41 -5.25 21.59
CA PRO A 213 2.61 -6.69 21.52
C PRO A 213 1.36 -7.46 21.09
N THR A 214 1.57 -8.70 20.62
CA THR A 214 0.46 -9.62 20.33
C THR A 214 -0.42 -9.83 21.58
N GLY A 215 -1.72 -10.02 21.37
CA GLY A 215 -2.66 -10.24 22.47
C GLY A 215 -3.25 -8.98 23.10
N ILE A 216 -2.67 -7.79 22.93
CA ILE A 216 -3.21 -6.54 23.47
C ILE A 216 -4.53 -6.11 22.79
N GLY A 217 -4.84 -6.67 21.61
CA GLY A 217 -6.04 -6.30 20.85
C GLY A 217 -5.85 -5.03 20.01
N LYS A 218 -4.72 -4.90 19.31
CA LYS A 218 -4.34 -3.75 18.49
C LYS A 218 -5.46 -3.20 17.59
N THR A 219 -6.09 -4.07 16.82
CA THR A 219 -7.11 -3.67 15.82
C THR A 219 -8.28 -2.95 16.48
N MET A 220 -8.85 -3.51 17.55
CA MET A 220 -9.94 -2.86 18.28
C MET A 220 -9.47 -1.59 18.98
N SER A 221 -8.23 -1.58 19.52
CA SER A 221 -7.67 -0.43 20.25
C SER A 221 -7.28 0.72 19.33
N THR A 222 -7.26 0.52 18.02
CA THR A 222 -7.00 1.57 17.03
C THR A 222 -8.28 1.98 16.31
N LEU A 223 -9.12 1.03 15.89
CA LEU A 223 -10.39 1.32 15.20
C LEU A 223 -11.42 1.97 16.12
N PHE A 224 -11.66 1.43 17.32
CA PHE A 224 -12.67 1.96 18.25
C PHE A 224 -12.44 3.43 18.61
N PRO A 225 -11.24 3.86 19.08
CA PRO A 225 -10.99 5.27 19.37
C PRO A 225 -10.99 6.16 18.12
N GLY A 226 -10.57 5.64 16.95
CA GLY A 226 -10.70 6.35 15.68
C GLY A 226 -12.15 6.61 15.31
N VAL A 227 -13.03 5.62 15.45
CA VAL A 227 -14.48 5.75 15.26
C VAL A 227 -15.06 6.76 16.26
N LYS A 228 -14.69 6.69 17.56
CA LYS A 228 -15.13 7.68 18.56
C LYS A 228 -14.74 9.11 18.17
N ALA A 229 -13.49 9.32 17.74
CA ALA A 229 -13.00 10.60 17.27
C ALA A 229 -13.74 11.11 16.02
N MET A 230 -14.15 10.21 15.12
CA MET A 230 -15.00 10.54 13.97
C MET A 230 -16.37 11.08 14.39
N GLY A 231 -17.02 10.47 15.36
CA GLY A 231 -18.31 10.92 15.89
C GLY A 231 -18.25 12.31 16.54
N GLU A 232 -17.06 12.77 16.92
CA GLU A 232 -16.79 14.11 17.46
C GLU A 232 -16.27 15.10 16.39
N GLY A 233 -16.24 14.68 15.12
CA GLY A 233 -15.79 15.49 14.00
C GLY A 233 -14.28 15.74 13.98
N LYS A 234 -13.46 14.90 14.66
CA LYS A 234 -12.00 15.00 14.67
C LYS A 234 -11.37 14.43 13.42
N THR A 235 -12.04 13.52 12.73
CA THR A 235 -11.65 12.95 11.45
C THR A 235 -12.89 12.65 10.61
N ASP A 236 -12.78 12.78 9.28
CA ASP A 236 -13.91 12.53 8.38
C ASP A 236 -13.95 11.05 7.94
N LYS A 237 -12.79 10.44 7.78
CA LYS A 237 -12.65 9.03 7.36
C LYS A 237 -11.46 8.36 8.05
N LEU A 238 -11.60 7.06 8.28
CA LEU A 238 -10.51 6.20 8.73
C LEU A 238 -10.02 5.34 7.56
N PHE A 239 -8.72 5.32 7.34
CA PHE A 239 -8.06 4.37 6.45
C PHE A 239 -7.29 3.36 7.29
N TYR A 240 -7.64 2.09 7.18
CA TYR A 240 -6.94 0.99 7.83
C TYR A 240 -6.08 0.25 6.81
N PHE A 241 -4.77 0.47 6.90
CA PHE A 241 -3.80 -0.09 5.96
C PHE A 241 -3.15 -1.35 6.52
N THR A 242 -3.09 -2.39 5.71
CA THR A 242 -2.47 -3.66 6.10
C THR A 242 -1.87 -4.40 4.92
N ALA A 243 -0.80 -5.18 5.17
CA ALA A 243 -0.09 -5.93 4.13
C ALA A 243 -0.77 -7.26 3.75
N LYS A 244 -1.66 -7.82 4.60
CA LYS A 244 -2.09 -9.22 4.50
C LYS A 244 -3.61 -9.37 4.53
N THR A 245 -4.10 -10.38 3.81
CA THR A 245 -5.53 -10.73 3.76
C THR A 245 -6.09 -11.07 5.15
N ILE A 246 -5.34 -11.83 5.97
CA ILE A 246 -5.76 -12.21 7.34
C ILE A 246 -5.97 -10.98 8.24
N THR A 247 -5.09 -9.99 8.17
CA THR A 247 -5.24 -8.76 8.96
C THR A 247 -6.38 -7.88 8.48
N ARG A 248 -6.79 -7.96 7.20
CA ARG A 248 -8.02 -7.32 6.70
C ARG A 248 -9.25 -7.92 7.35
N GLN A 249 -9.33 -9.26 7.41
CA GLN A 249 -10.43 -9.94 8.06
C GLN A 249 -10.56 -9.55 9.54
N VAL A 250 -9.45 -9.43 10.26
CA VAL A 250 -9.47 -8.98 11.67
C VAL A 250 -10.02 -7.55 11.81
N ALA A 251 -9.76 -6.67 10.83
CA ALA A 251 -10.34 -5.33 10.83
C ALA A 251 -11.85 -5.36 10.52
N GLU A 252 -12.30 -6.19 9.57
CA GLU A 252 -13.72 -6.43 9.28
C GLU A 252 -14.45 -6.97 10.51
N ASP A 253 -13.91 -8.00 11.15
CA ASP A 253 -14.47 -8.61 12.37
C ASP A 253 -14.60 -7.59 13.52
N ALA A 254 -13.61 -6.70 13.68
CA ALA A 254 -13.65 -5.65 14.70
C ALA A 254 -14.75 -4.62 14.42
N LEU A 255 -14.95 -4.24 13.15
CA LEU A 255 -16.03 -3.35 12.74
C LEU A 255 -17.39 -4.01 12.92
N ASP A 256 -17.51 -5.29 12.59
CA ASP A 256 -18.74 -6.06 12.77
C ASP A 256 -19.10 -6.23 14.25
N GLU A 257 -18.10 -6.41 15.12
CA GLU A 257 -18.35 -6.45 16.56
C GLU A 257 -18.88 -5.10 17.08
N MET A 258 -18.36 -3.99 16.59
CA MET A 258 -18.90 -2.66 16.91
C MET A 258 -20.33 -2.47 16.35
N ARG A 259 -20.65 -3.00 15.15
CA ARG A 259 -22.01 -2.97 14.58
C ARG A 259 -22.99 -3.80 15.42
N ARG A 260 -22.58 -4.96 15.93
CA ARG A 260 -23.40 -5.75 16.88
C ARG A 260 -23.73 -4.98 18.16
N LYS A 261 -22.90 -4.03 18.54
CA LYS A 261 -23.12 -3.10 19.67
C LYS A 261 -23.83 -1.79 19.25
N GLY A 262 -24.35 -1.71 18.03
CA GLY A 262 -25.19 -0.63 17.56
C GLY A 262 -24.49 0.45 16.71
N LEU A 263 -23.24 0.27 16.34
CA LEU A 263 -22.55 1.19 15.44
C LEU A 263 -23.20 1.19 14.04
N ALA A 264 -23.58 2.35 13.53
CA ALA A 264 -23.88 2.57 12.13
C ALA A 264 -22.69 3.28 11.48
N ALA A 265 -21.80 2.53 10.86
CA ALA A 265 -20.69 3.06 10.06
C ALA A 265 -20.49 2.18 8.82
N ARG A 266 -20.37 2.82 7.66
CA ARG A 266 -20.07 2.12 6.41
C ARG A 266 -18.58 1.84 6.31
N SER A 267 -18.25 0.60 6.01
CA SER A 267 -16.88 0.22 5.70
C SER A 267 -16.79 -0.47 4.35
N VAL A 268 -15.67 -0.28 3.66
CA VAL A 268 -15.35 -1.01 2.43
C VAL A 268 -13.97 -1.64 2.53
N THR A 269 -13.85 -2.87 2.04
CA THR A 269 -12.56 -3.56 1.88
C THR A 269 -12.16 -3.56 0.42
N ILE A 270 -11.13 -2.79 0.08
CA ILE A 270 -10.59 -2.74 -1.30
C ILE A 270 -9.72 -3.96 -1.54
N THR A 271 -10.14 -4.77 -2.50
CA THR A 271 -9.40 -5.96 -2.96
C THR A 271 -8.63 -5.63 -4.24
N ALA A 272 -7.38 -6.10 -4.34
CA ALA A 272 -6.56 -5.86 -5.51
C ALA A 272 -7.22 -6.38 -6.79
N LYS A 273 -7.01 -5.66 -7.89
CA LYS A 273 -7.68 -5.90 -9.18
C LYS A 273 -7.48 -7.33 -9.72
N ASP A 274 -6.29 -7.89 -9.53
CA ASP A 274 -5.95 -9.26 -9.92
C ASP A 274 -6.71 -10.34 -9.15
N LYS A 275 -7.21 -10.03 -7.94
CA LYS A 275 -7.95 -10.96 -7.09
C LYS A 275 -9.46 -10.84 -7.20
N ILE A 276 -9.98 -9.69 -7.68
CA ILE A 276 -11.42 -9.43 -7.73
C ILE A 276 -11.97 -9.39 -9.16
N CYS A 277 -11.13 -9.31 -10.17
CA CYS A 277 -11.54 -9.31 -11.56
C CYS A 277 -12.26 -10.63 -11.92
N PHE A 278 -13.38 -10.53 -12.63
CA PHE A 278 -14.16 -11.68 -13.09
C PHE A 278 -13.60 -12.35 -14.35
N LEU A 279 -12.60 -11.73 -14.99
CA LEU A 279 -12.01 -12.22 -16.23
C LEU A 279 -10.61 -12.76 -15.96
N ASP A 280 -10.28 -13.89 -16.59
CA ASP A 280 -8.96 -14.50 -16.52
C ASP A 280 -7.90 -13.60 -17.16
N GLU A 281 -8.24 -12.98 -18.32
CA GLU A 281 -7.42 -11.95 -18.96
C GLU A 281 -7.92 -10.55 -18.63
N ARG A 282 -7.05 -9.72 -18.04
CA ARG A 282 -7.38 -8.35 -17.60
C ARG A 282 -7.24 -7.33 -18.73
N LYS A 283 -8.15 -7.38 -19.70
CA LYS A 283 -8.28 -6.35 -20.74
C LYS A 283 -9.42 -5.41 -20.38
N CYS A 284 -9.09 -4.26 -19.77
CA CYS A 284 -10.09 -3.28 -19.32
C CYS A 284 -10.43 -2.31 -20.46
N GLU A 285 -10.97 -2.84 -21.52
CA GLU A 285 -11.38 -2.14 -22.73
C GLU A 285 -12.86 -2.44 -23.01
N PRO A 286 -13.66 -1.45 -23.45
CA PRO A 286 -15.10 -1.63 -23.66
C PRO A 286 -15.44 -2.76 -24.63
N ASP A 287 -14.58 -3.01 -25.60
CA ASP A 287 -14.78 -4.03 -26.63
C ASP A 287 -14.53 -5.46 -26.11
N HIS A 288 -13.73 -5.60 -25.05
CA HIS A 288 -13.32 -6.89 -24.48
C HIS A 288 -13.95 -7.19 -23.11
N CYS A 289 -14.31 -6.15 -22.34
CA CYS A 289 -14.84 -6.31 -20.99
C CYS A 289 -16.26 -5.75 -20.87
N GLN A 290 -17.25 -6.64 -20.75
CA GLN A 290 -18.65 -6.23 -20.53
C GLN A 290 -18.85 -5.40 -19.26
N PHE A 291 -18.02 -5.60 -18.23
CA PHE A 291 -18.07 -4.87 -16.95
C PHE A 291 -17.44 -3.47 -17.05
N ALA A 292 -16.62 -3.22 -18.06
CA ALA A 292 -16.05 -1.91 -18.37
C ALA A 292 -16.97 -1.10 -19.30
N ARG A 293 -17.69 -1.77 -20.20
CA ARG A 293 -18.60 -1.14 -21.17
C ARG A 293 -19.77 -0.46 -20.46
N GLY A 294 -19.97 0.84 -20.71
CA GLY A 294 -21.06 1.63 -20.11
C GLY A 294 -21.03 1.60 -18.57
N TYR A 295 -19.87 1.50 -17.97
CA TYR A 295 -19.70 1.43 -16.51
C TYR A 295 -20.32 2.63 -15.82
N TYR A 296 -19.97 3.84 -16.27
CA TYR A 296 -20.45 5.08 -15.64
C TYR A 296 -21.94 5.32 -15.82
N ASP A 297 -22.57 4.75 -16.85
CA ASP A 297 -24.01 4.89 -17.11
C ASP A 297 -24.86 4.17 -16.06
N ARG A 298 -24.32 3.11 -15.43
CA ARG A 298 -25.01 2.28 -14.44
C ARG A 298 -24.54 2.51 -13.01
N LEU A 299 -23.42 3.23 -12.85
CA LEU A 299 -22.71 3.34 -11.56
C LEU A 299 -23.55 4.03 -10.50
N ASN A 300 -24.21 5.15 -10.80
CA ASN A 300 -24.97 5.92 -9.81
C ASN A 300 -26.14 5.12 -9.22
N GLU A 301 -26.85 4.35 -10.04
CA GLU A 301 -27.93 3.49 -9.58
C GLU A 301 -27.40 2.39 -8.65
N ALA A 302 -26.32 1.72 -9.05
CA ALA A 302 -25.68 0.67 -8.24
C ALA A 302 -25.16 1.19 -6.88
N LEU A 303 -24.52 2.36 -6.89
CA LEU A 303 -24.04 2.99 -5.67
C LEU A 303 -25.20 3.37 -4.73
N PHE A 304 -26.27 3.94 -5.27
CA PHE A 304 -27.41 4.35 -4.47
C PHE A 304 -28.08 3.14 -3.81
N ASP A 305 -28.32 2.07 -4.55
CA ASP A 305 -28.87 0.81 -4.05
C ASP A 305 -27.97 0.20 -2.96
N MET A 306 -26.68 0.09 -3.22
CA MET A 306 -25.72 -0.46 -2.24
C MET A 306 -25.68 0.36 -0.94
N LEU A 307 -25.67 1.68 -1.03
CA LEU A 307 -25.59 2.56 0.14
C LEU A 307 -26.91 2.63 0.95
N GLN A 308 -28.03 2.19 0.40
CA GLN A 308 -29.28 2.08 1.16
C GLN A 308 -29.36 0.82 2.00
N THR A 309 -28.65 -0.25 1.62
CA THR A 309 -28.80 -1.58 2.19
C THR A 309 -27.58 -2.07 2.95
N GLU A 310 -26.37 -1.63 2.57
CA GLU A 310 -25.13 -2.20 3.08
C GLU A 310 -24.35 -1.23 3.99
N GLU A 311 -23.91 -1.74 5.14
CA GLU A 311 -22.98 -1.05 6.05
C GLU A 311 -21.57 -1.70 6.03
N ALA A 312 -21.48 -3.01 5.75
CA ALA A 312 -20.23 -3.77 5.62
C ALA A 312 -20.01 -4.18 4.18
N ILE A 313 -19.31 -3.35 3.39
CA ILE A 313 -19.07 -3.60 1.97
C ILE A 313 -17.77 -4.40 1.80
N THR A 314 -17.89 -5.70 2.02
CA THR A 314 -16.81 -6.67 1.86
C THR A 314 -16.69 -7.13 0.41
N ARG A 315 -15.64 -7.89 0.08
CA ARG A 315 -15.43 -8.44 -1.27
C ARG A 315 -16.66 -9.18 -1.83
N PRO A 316 -17.33 -10.12 -1.11
CA PRO A 316 -18.52 -10.79 -1.63
C PRO A 316 -19.67 -9.83 -1.94
N ILE A 317 -19.87 -8.79 -1.14
CA ILE A 317 -20.88 -7.77 -1.39
C ILE A 317 -20.56 -6.99 -2.66
N VAL A 318 -19.31 -6.50 -2.82
CA VAL A 318 -18.86 -5.81 -4.04
C VAL A 318 -19.09 -6.68 -5.28
N GLU A 319 -18.70 -7.97 -5.22
CA GLU A 319 -18.87 -8.91 -6.32
C GLU A 319 -20.37 -9.13 -6.67
N SER A 320 -21.23 -9.22 -5.66
CA SER A 320 -22.68 -9.38 -5.82
C SER A 320 -23.31 -8.20 -6.59
N TYR A 321 -23.04 -6.97 -6.14
CA TYR A 321 -23.51 -5.75 -6.81
C TYR A 321 -22.89 -5.55 -8.21
N ALA A 322 -21.61 -5.87 -8.33
CA ALA A 322 -20.92 -5.81 -9.63
C ALA A 322 -21.56 -6.76 -10.66
N ARG A 323 -22.00 -7.95 -10.26
CA ARG A 323 -22.76 -8.87 -11.13
C ARG A 323 -24.16 -8.34 -11.41
N LYS A 324 -24.89 -7.86 -10.39
CA LYS A 324 -26.26 -7.33 -10.51
C LYS A 324 -26.35 -6.20 -11.53
N TYR A 325 -25.39 -5.27 -11.51
CA TYR A 325 -25.38 -4.09 -12.35
C TYR A 325 -24.41 -4.18 -13.53
N THR A 326 -23.76 -5.31 -13.74
CA THR A 326 -22.73 -5.52 -14.79
C THR A 326 -21.64 -4.45 -14.73
N LEU A 327 -21.01 -4.27 -13.56
CA LEU A 327 -19.96 -3.30 -13.27
C LEU A 327 -18.63 -3.98 -12.97
N CYS A 328 -17.51 -3.28 -13.23
CA CYS A 328 -16.20 -3.73 -12.78
C CYS A 328 -16.13 -3.73 -11.24
N PRO A 329 -15.94 -4.90 -10.59
CA PRO A 329 -15.94 -4.97 -9.12
C PRO A 329 -14.82 -4.16 -8.49
N PHE A 330 -13.66 -4.06 -9.13
CA PHE A 330 -12.53 -3.27 -8.65
C PHE A 330 -12.89 -1.77 -8.63
N GLU A 331 -13.33 -1.22 -9.75
CA GLU A 331 -13.69 0.20 -9.85
C GLU A 331 -14.89 0.53 -8.95
N LEU A 332 -15.89 -0.37 -8.86
CA LEU A 332 -17.03 -0.20 -7.94
C LEU A 332 -16.57 -0.08 -6.49
N SER A 333 -15.58 -0.89 -6.05
CA SER A 333 -15.03 -0.79 -4.70
C SER A 333 -14.35 0.56 -4.45
N LEU A 334 -13.69 1.14 -5.45
CA LEU A 334 -13.07 2.46 -5.36
C LEU A 334 -14.10 3.60 -5.36
N ASP A 335 -15.19 3.46 -6.14
CA ASP A 335 -16.25 4.48 -6.21
C ASP A 335 -17.08 4.51 -4.92
N VAL A 336 -17.46 3.34 -4.38
CA VAL A 336 -18.22 3.28 -3.13
C VAL A 336 -17.40 3.74 -1.93
N ALA A 337 -16.07 3.60 -1.95
CA ALA A 337 -15.18 4.06 -0.89
C ALA A 337 -15.33 5.56 -0.60
N LEU A 338 -15.69 6.36 -1.61
CA LEU A 338 -15.96 7.79 -1.43
C LEU A 338 -17.10 8.07 -0.43
N PHE A 339 -18.03 7.14 -0.27
CA PHE A 339 -19.21 7.23 0.60
C PHE A 339 -19.05 6.42 1.91
N CYS A 340 -17.94 5.73 2.10
CA CYS A 340 -17.67 4.95 3.31
C CYS A 340 -16.94 5.76 4.36
N ASP A 341 -17.15 5.40 5.62
CA ASP A 341 -16.55 6.02 6.80
C ASP A 341 -15.17 5.39 7.10
N VAL A 342 -15.05 4.07 6.86
CA VAL A 342 -13.83 3.29 7.09
C VAL A 342 -13.42 2.57 5.80
N ILE A 343 -12.19 2.76 5.37
CA ILE A 343 -11.61 2.12 4.19
C ILE A 343 -10.51 1.16 4.64
N VAL A 344 -10.70 -0.13 4.42
CA VAL A 344 -9.70 -1.18 4.69
C VAL A 344 -9.00 -1.56 3.40
N CYS A 345 -7.69 -1.39 3.33
CA CYS A 345 -6.96 -1.63 2.08
C CYS A 345 -5.47 -1.93 2.31
N ASP A 346 -4.76 -2.24 1.22
CA ASP A 346 -3.32 -2.49 1.23
C ASP A 346 -2.51 -1.17 1.32
N TYR A 347 -1.27 -1.24 1.81
CA TYR A 347 -0.32 -0.11 1.88
C TYR A 347 -0.14 0.61 0.55
N ASN A 348 -0.21 -0.12 -0.58
CA ASN A 348 -0.03 0.46 -1.92
C ASN A 348 -1.01 1.60 -2.18
N TYR A 349 -2.21 1.54 -1.62
CA TYR A 349 -3.25 2.54 -1.83
C TYR A 349 -2.98 3.91 -1.17
N LEU A 350 -1.95 4.01 -0.32
CA LEU A 350 -1.44 5.29 0.18
C LEU A 350 -0.01 5.55 -0.30
N PHE A 351 0.88 4.57 -0.16
CA PHE A 351 2.32 4.76 -0.23
C PHE A 351 2.91 4.55 -1.62
N ASP A 352 2.31 3.73 -2.50
CA ASP A 352 2.85 3.53 -3.85
C ASP A 352 2.61 4.78 -4.72
N PRO A 353 3.65 5.34 -5.35
CA PRO A 353 3.53 6.58 -6.12
C PRO A 353 2.65 6.47 -7.36
N VAL A 354 2.43 5.25 -7.88
CA VAL A 354 1.68 4.99 -9.11
C VAL A 354 0.22 4.62 -8.83
N VAL A 355 -0.01 3.74 -7.83
CA VAL A 355 -1.34 3.12 -7.61
C VAL A 355 -2.11 3.68 -6.41
N TYR A 356 -1.60 4.72 -5.73
CA TYR A 356 -2.29 5.32 -4.59
C TYR A 356 -3.70 5.81 -4.95
N LEU A 357 -4.58 5.95 -3.95
CA LEU A 357 -5.98 6.36 -4.13
C LEU A 357 -6.10 7.84 -4.56
N LYS A 358 -5.83 8.12 -5.84
CA LYS A 358 -5.92 9.46 -6.43
C LYS A 358 -7.27 10.13 -6.16
N ARG A 359 -8.37 9.35 -6.10
CA ARG A 359 -9.72 9.84 -5.81
C ARG A 359 -9.85 10.55 -4.46
N PHE A 360 -8.95 10.24 -3.50
CA PHE A 360 -8.91 10.87 -2.18
C PHE A 360 -7.79 11.90 -2.04
N PHE A 361 -6.65 11.66 -2.68
CA PHE A 361 -5.40 12.34 -2.37
C PHE A 361 -4.89 13.26 -3.48
N ALA A 362 -5.50 13.27 -4.68
CA ALA A 362 -5.02 14.11 -5.79
C ALA A 362 -5.25 15.61 -5.56
N GLU A 363 -6.27 15.99 -4.78
CA GLU A 363 -6.60 17.40 -4.48
C GLU A 363 -5.89 17.93 -3.23
N GLY A 364 -5.01 17.11 -2.62
CA GLY A 364 -4.25 17.48 -1.42
C GLY A 364 -4.71 16.79 -0.15
N PRO A 365 -4.27 17.29 1.02
CA PRO A 365 -4.59 16.71 2.31
C PRO A 365 -6.08 16.76 2.65
N GLY A 366 -6.57 15.70 3.28
CA GLY A 366 -7.92 15.63 3.83
C GLY A 366 -7.90 15.41 5.34
N LYS A 367 -9.05 15.63 5.99
CA LYS A 367 -9.22 15.33 7.42
C LYS A 367 -9.39 13.82 7.62
N TYR A 368 -8.33 13.07 7.29
CA TYR A 368 -8.29 11.61 7.33
C TYR A 368 -7.35 11.12 8.42
N THR A 369 -7.69 10.01 9.04
CA THR A 369 -6.80 9.30 9.97
C THR A 369 -6.29 8.02 9.31
N PHE A 370 -4.97 7.84 9.33
CA PHE A 370 -4.30 6.66 8.80
C PHE A 370 -3.92 5.70 9.95
N LEU A 371 -4.49 4.51 9.94
CA LEU A 371 -4.17 3.42 10.85
C LEU A 371 -3.36 2.38 10.07
N VAL A 372 -2.05 2.30 10.35
CA VAL A 372 -1.12 1.44 9.59
C VAL A 372 -0.71 0.26 10.46
N ASP A 373 -1.31 -0.91 10.20
CA ASP A 373 -1.08 -2.14 10.94
C ASP A 373 0.11 -2.94 10.41
N GLU A 374 0.77 -3.68 11.28
CA GLU A 374 1.97 -4.50 11.00
C GLU A 374 3.03 -3.71 10.21
N VAL A 375 3.23 -2.46 10.63
CA VAL A 375 4.03 -1.46 9.90
C VAL A 375 5.49 -1.85 9.69
N HIS A 376 6.01 -2.81 10.45
CA HIS A 376 7.34 -3.38 10.23
C HIS A 376 7.53 -3.93 8.80
N ASN A 377 6.43 -4.37 8.15
CA ASN A 377 6.46 -4.82 6.76
C ASN A 377 6.57 -3.67 5.75
N LEU A 378 6.24 -2.44 6.17
CA LEU A 378 6.25 -1.30 5.26
C LEU A 378 7.68 -0.87 4.89
N VAL A 379 8.70 -1.15 5.72
CA VAL A 379 10.09 -0.74 5.46
C VAL A 379 10.60 -1.28 4.12
N ASP A 380 10.58 -2.60 3.95
CA ASP A 380 11.07 -3.24 2.72
C ASP A 380 10.10 -3.00 1.54
N ARG A 381 8.79 -2.98 1.81
CA ARG A 381 7.79 -2.66 0.80
C ARG A 381 7.93 -1.24 0.26
N ALA A 382 8.21 -0.27 1.11
CA ALA A 382 8.42 1.11 0.68
C ALA A 382 9.64 1.23 -0.24
N ARG A 383 10.78 0.63 0.14
CA ARG A 383 11.95 0.58 -0.76
C ARG A 383 11.58 -0.02 -2.12
N SER A 384 10.81 -1.10 -2.13
CA SER A 384 10.34 -1.73 -3.37
C SER A 384 9.37 -0.84 -4.16
N MET A 385 8.41 -0.16 -3.49
CA MET A 385 7.46 0.75 -4.12
C MET A 385 8.15 1.93 -4.80
N TYR A 386 9.20 2.45 -4.19
CA TYR A 386 10.00 3.56 -4.70
C TYR A 386 11.24 3.13 -5.49
N SER A 387 11.29 1.88 -5.92
CA SER A 387 12.32 1.37 -6.85
C SER A 387 11.67 0.89 -8.14
N ALA A 388 12.42 0.98 -9.25
CA ALA A 388 11.96 0.50 -10.56
C ALA A 388 13.08 -0.23 -11.30
N THR A 389 12.73 -1.26 -12.04
CA THR A 389 13.69 -2.11 -12.78
C THR A 389 13.21 -2.31 -14.20
N LEU A 390 14.10 -2.15 -15.18
CA LEU A 390 13.86 -2.53 -16.56
C LEU A 390 14.86 -3.62 -17.00
N LYS A 391 14.33 -4.67 -17.63
CA LYS A 391 15.08 -5.84 -18.08
C LYS A 391 15.28 -5.85 -19.59
N LYS A 392 16.47 -6.20 -20.04
CA LYS A 392 16.78 -6.31 -21.46
C LYS A 392 15.97 -7.42 -22.15
N SER A 393 15.69 -8.51 -21.44
CA SER A 393 14.85 -9.62 -21.96
C SER A 393 13.49 -9.10 -22.44
N LEU A 394 12.80 -8.27 -21.66
CA LEU A 394 11.50 -7.69 -22.01
C LEU A 394 11.60 -6.74 -23.21
N VAL A 395 12.62 -5.86 -23.24
CA VAL A 395 12.87 -4.96 -24.38
C VAL A 395 13.10 -5.76 -25.67
N MET A 396 13.85 -6.88 -25.59
CA MET A 396 14.15 -7.73 -26.73
C MET A 396 12.95 -8.62 -27.13
N GLN A 397 12.09 -9.02 -26.22
CA GLN A 397 10.84 -9.72 -26.48
C GLN A 397 9.93 -8.86 -27.36
N VAL A 398 9.65 -7.64 -26.93
CA VAL A 398 8.87 -6.67 -27.70
C VAL A 398 9.46 -6.43 -29.08
N LYS A 399 10.79 -6.21 -29.14
CA LYS A 399 11.48 -5.98 -30.42
C LYS A 399 11.28 -7.12 -31.42
N ARG A 400 11.32 -8.38 -30.96
CA ARG A 400 11.19 -9.58 -31.82
C ARG A 400 9.75 -9.78 -32.31
N GLY A 401 8.75 -9.38 -31.51
CA GLY A 401 7.33 -9.53 -31.85
C GLY A 401 6.85 -8.51 -32.90
N LEU A 402 7.58 -7.42 -33.14
CA LEU A 402 7.14 -6.33 -33.99
C LEU A 402 7.57 -6.49 -35.47
N ASP A 403 6.63 -6.29 -36.40
CA ASP A 403 6.91 -6.19 -37.83
C ASP A 403 7.69 -4.89 -38.13
N SER A 404 8.88 -5.05 -38.70
CA SER A 404 9.80 -3.95 -38.98
C SER A 404 9.31 -2.93 -40.03
N LYS A 405 8.41 -3.31 -40.93
CA LYS A 405 7.87 -2.43 -41.96
C LYS A 405 6.71 -1.57 -41.41
N LYS A 406 5.88 -2.16 -40.56
CA LYS A 406 4.68 -1.52 -40.02
C LYS A 406 4.96 -0.65 -38.78
N ASN A 407 5.96 -1.02 -37.96
CA ASN A 407 6.19 -0.43 -36.64
C ASN A 407 7.50 0.36 -36.54
N LYS A 408 7.94 1.05 -37.61
CA LYS A 408 9.23 1.69 -37.71
C LYS A 408 9.52 2.68 -36.58
N ARG A 409 8.53 3.51 -36.19
CA ARG A 409 8.69 4.54 -35.14
C ARG A 409 8.89 3.90 -33.75
N LEU A 410 8.06 2.89 -33.41
CA LEU A 410 8.18 2.16 -32.16
C LEU A 410 9.50 1.37 -32.08
N LEU A 411 9.88 0.69 -33.16
CA LEU A 411 11.16 -0.03 -33.23
C LEU A 411 12.37 0.90 -33.10
N ASN A 412 12.30 2.13 -33.60
CA ASN A 412 13.38 3.10 -33.42
C ASN A 412 13.53 3.51 -31.95
N ALA A 413 12.43 3.67 -31.21
CA ALA A 413 12.46 3.95 -29.77
C ALA A 413 13.04 2.76 -28.97
N ILE A 414 12.59 1.53 -29.27
CA ILE A 414 13.10 0.29 -28.67
C ILE A 414 14.60 0.09 -28.98
N ASN A 415 15.02 0.39 -30.21
CA ASN A 415 16.42 0.33 -30.59
C ASN A 415 17.29 1.34 -29.83
N ALA A 416 16.78 2.52 -29.52
CA ALA A 416 17.47 3.48 -28.66
C ALA A 416 17.70 2.92 -27.26
N MET A 417 16.66 2.36 -26.61
CA MET A 417 16.80 1.66 -25.32
C MET A 417 17.83 0.53 -25.40
N ASN A 418 17.73 -0.33 -26.41
CA ASN A 418 18.65 -1.47 -26.56
C ASN A 418 20.10 -1.02 -26.81
N LYS A 419 20.33 0.10 -27.50
CA LYS A 419 21.65 0.70 -27.71
C LYS A 419 22.31 1.05 -26.38
N GLU A 420 21.58 1.74 -25.50
CA GLU A 420 22.08 2.10 -24.17
C GLU A 420 22.34 0.86 -23.29
N MET A 421 21.48 -0.15 -23.34
CA MET A 421 21.70 -1.41 -22.64
C MET A 421 22.95 -2.16 -23.17
N ILE A 422 23.23 -2.11 -24.45
CA ILE A 422 24.45 -2.68 -25.02
C ILE A 422 25.69 -1.93 -24.53
N ALA A 423 25.65 -0.60 -24.48
CA ALA A 423 26.74 0.23 -23.96
C ALA A 423 27.04 -0.10 -22.49
N LEU A 424 26.01 -0.21 -21.65
CA LEU A 424 26.13 -0.59 -20.25
C LEU A 424 26.64 -2.03 -20.07
N SER A 425 26.17 -2.97 -20.89
CA SER A 425 26.69 -4.33 -20.89
C SER A 425 28.18 -4.42 -21.27
N LYS A 426 28.62 -3.58 -22.21
CA LYS A 426 30.03 -3.45 -22.57
C LYS A 426 30.84 -2.85 -21.42
N LYS A 427 30.34 -1.79 -20.78
CA LYS A 427 30.97 -1.18 -19.59
C LYS A 427 31.19 -2.19 -18.47
N LEU A 428 30.19 -3.06 -18.17
CA LEU A 428 30.33 -4.13 -17.19
C LEU A 428 31.42 -5.13 -17.58
N LYS A 429 31.50 -5.50 -18.87
CA LYS A 429 32.54 -6.41 -19.38
C LYS A 429 33.93 -5.79 -19.29
N ASP A 430 34.07 -4.53 -19.68
CA ASP A 430 35.34 -3.80 -19.64
C ASP A 430 35.86 -3.63 -18.19
N LEU A 431 34.94 -3.54 -17.22
CA LEU A 431 35.24 -3.49 -15.78
C LEU A 431 35.44 -4.87 -15.14
N GLU A 432 35.25 -5.97 -15.89
CA GLU A 432 35.24 -7.37 -15.37
C GLU A 432 34.29 -7.56 -14.17
N LYS A 433 33.15 -6.85 -14.18
CA LYS A 433 32.15 -6.90 -13.11
C LYS A 433 30.81 -7.44 -13.61
N THR A 434 30.06 -8.05 -12.70
CA THR A 434 28.66 -8.44 -12.93
C THR A 434 27.68 -7.37 -12.47
N ILE A 435 28.11 -6.46 -11.61
CA ILE A 435 27.32 -5.37 -11.05
C ILE A 435 28.13 -4.07 -11.14
N TYR A 436 27.45 -3.02 -11.59
CA TYR A 436 27.94 -1.65 -11.62
C TYR A 436 26.90 -0.75 -10.91
N VAL A 437 27.37 0.14 -10.05
CA VAL A 437 26.53 1.09 -9.30
C VAL A 437 27.07 2.50 -9.49
N GLN A 438 26.17 3.46 -9.62
CA GLN A 438 26.49 4.87 -9.60
C GLN A 438 25.45 5.67 -8.81
N LYS A 439 25.88 6.81 -8.21
CA LYS A 439 24.99 7.71 -7.44
C LYS A 439 24.13 8.60 -8.36
N ASP A 440 24.54 8.83 -9.58
CA ASP A 440 23.82 9.66 -10.53
C ASP A 440 22.88 8.84 -11.41
N GLU A 441 21.89 9.52 -11.99
CA GLU A 441 21.02 8.95 -13.00
C GLU A 441 21.77 8.62 -14.31
N LEU A 442 21.22 7.68 -15.06
CA LEU A 442 21.69 7.37 -16.43
C LEU A 442 20.89 8.24 -17.42
N GLY A 443 21.33 9.48 -17.66
CA GLY A 443 20.59 10.48 -18.45
C GLY A 443 20.17 10.00 -19.85
N ASP A 444 21.11 9.44 -20.63
CA ASP A 444 20.83 8.94 -22.00
C ASP A 444 19.85 7.75 -21.98
N TRP A 445 19.99 6.88 -20.97
CA TRP A 445 19.07 5.77 -20.75
C TRP A 445 17.67 6.29 -20.39
N ASN A 446 17.54 7.18 -19.41
CA ASN A 446 16.26 7.76 -18.99
C ASN A 446 15.56 8.48 -20.15
N ALA A 447 16.31 9.24 -20.98
CA ALA A 447 15.78 9.87 -22.17
C ALA A 447 15.26 8.85 -23.21
N SER A 448 15.95 7.70 -23.35
CA SER A 448 15.50 6.64 -24.26
C SER A 448 14.23 5.95 -23.77
N VAL A 449 14.10 5.73 -22.45
CA VAL A 449 12.89 5.17 -21.81
C VAL A 449 11.71 6.13 -21.98
N LEU A 450 11.91 7.41 -21.67
CA LEU A 450 10.89 8.44 -21.84
C LEU A 450 10.41 8.53 -23.31
N LYS A 451 11.34 8.50 -24.27
CA LYS A 451 10.98 8.47 -25.69
C LYS A 451 10.13 7.25 -26.05
N PHE A 452 10.46 6.07 -25.50
CA PHE A 452 9.68 4.87 -25.73
C PHE A 452 8.25 5.02 -25.17
N THR A 453 8.08 5.57 -23.97
CA THR A 453 6.74 5.75 -23.38
C THR A 453 5.85 6.64 -24.25
N PHE A 454 6.39 7.72 -24.81
CA PHE A 454 5.64 8.57 -25.75
C PHE A 454 5.18 7.83 -26.99
N VAL A 455 6.10 7.10 -27.63
CA VAL A 455 5.79 6.37 -28.88
C VAL A 455 4.85 5.20 -28.63
N ALA A 456 5.03 4.46 -27.53
CA ALA A 456 4.17 3.33 -27.17
C ALA A 456 2.75 3.80 -26.84
N LYS A 457 2.60 4.94 -26.16
CA LYS A 457 1.29 5.54 -25.86
C LYS A 457 0.45 5.82 -27.10
N GLU A 458 1.09 6.33 -28.16
CA GLU A 458 0.39 6.58 -29.43
C GLU A 458 0.14 5.28 -30.22
N TRP A 459 1.05 4.31 -30.12
CA TRP A 459 0.95 3.05 -30.86
C TRP A 459 -0.14 2.12 -30.31
N LEU A 460 -0.29 2.02 -28.99
CA LEU A 460 -1.17 1.06 -28.32
C LEU A 460 -2.64 1.16 -28.74
N PRO A 461 -3.29 2.35 -28.78
CA PRO A 461 -4.68 2.46 -29.18
C PRO A 461 -4.90 2.11 -30.66
N GLN A 462 -3.93 2.42 -31.53
CA GLN A 462 -4.00 2.18 -32.97
C GLN A 462 -3.76 0.70 -33.34
N ASN A 463 -3.21 -0.10 -32.42
CA ASN A 463 -2.81 -1.49 -32.66
C ASN A 463 -3.41 -2.47 -31.65
N ALA A 464 -4.62 -2.23 -31.18
CA ALA A 464 -5.32 -3.04 -30.18
C ALA A 464 -5.48 -4.52 -30.57
N GLN A 465 -5.47 -4.83 -31.88
CA GLN A 465 -5.59 -6.20 -32.44
C GLN A 465 -4.24 -6.83 -32.79
N SER A 466 -3.10 -6.17 -32.45
CA SER A 466 -1.78 -6.70 -32.74
C SER A 466 -1.43 -7.85 -31.78
N GLU A 467 -0.85 -8.92 -32.28
CA GLU A 467 -0.31 -10.03 -31.46
C GLU A 467 0.74 -9.53 -30.44
N SER A 468 1.46 -8.45 -30.76
CA SER A 468 2.47 -7.85 -29.89
C SER A 468 1.92 -6.82 -28.88
N GLN A 469 0.61 -6.59 -28.88
CA GLN A 469 -0.03 -5.53 -28.06
C GLN A 469 0.22 -5.79 -26.56
N ALA A 470 0.07 -7.02 -26.10
CA ALA A 470 0.30 -7.37 -24.69
C ALA A 470 1.74 -7.12 -24.23
N ASP A 471 2.73 -7.53 -25.04
CA ASP A 471 4.15 -7.34 -24.73
C ASP A 471 4.53 -5.85 -24.72
N VAL A 472 4.02 -5.07 -25.70
CA VAL A 472 4.24 -3.61 -25.74
C VAL A 472 3.60 -2.94 -24.53
N LEU A 473 2.40 -3.35 -24.13
CA LEU A 473 1.70 -2.82 -22.97
C LEU A 473 2.44 -3.10 -21.66
N GLU A 474 2.99 -4.31 -21.51
CA GLU A 474 3.82 -4.66 -20.35
C GLU A 474 5.06 -3.77 -20.26
N LEU A 475 5.83 -3.68 -21.35
CA LEU A 475 7.02 -2.81 -21.39
C LEU A 475 6.65 -1.33 -21.16
N TYR A 476 5.49 -0.89 -21.66
CA TYR A 476 5.00 0.46 -21.46
C TYR A 476 4.73 0.76 -19.98
N PHE A 477 4.03 -0.11 -19.27
CA PHE A 477 3.76 0.09 -17.84
C PHE A 477 5.02 0.02 -16.98
N GLU A 478 5.94 -0.90 -17.27
CA GLU A 478 7.23 -0.97 -16.59
C GLU A 478 8.08 0.29 -16.85
N SER A 479 8.03 0.81 -18.08
CA SER A 479 8.71 2.06 -18.44
C SER A 479 8.07 3.28 -17.79
N LEU A 480 6.74 3.36 -17.71
CA LEU A 480 6.04 4.43 -16.98
C LEU A 480 6.42 4.43 -15.50
N ARG A 481 6.44 3.25 -14.86
CA ARG A 481 6.90 3.13 -13.49
C ARG A 481 8.34 3.61 -13.33
N TYR A 482 9.22 3.22 -14.25
CA TYR A 482 10.62 3.64 -14.22
C TYR A 482 10.78 5.17 -14.34
N VAL A 483 10.01 5.80 -15.22
CA VAL A 483 9.99 7.27 -15.38
C VAL A 483 9.41 7.94 -14.13
N ALA A 484 8.33 7.43 -13.58
CA ALA A 484 7.72 7.98 -12.37
C ALA A 484 8.65 7.91 -11.15
N ILE A 485 9.46 6.85 -11.04
CA ILE A 485 10.46 6.74 -9.96
C ILE A 485 11.64 7.69 -10.19
N ALA A 486 12.03 7.95 -11.44
CA ALA A 486 13.09 8.93 -11.76
C ALA A 486 12.76 10.34 -11.24
N GLU A 487 11.48 10.71 -11.10
CA GLU A 487 11.08 12.01 -10.53
C GLU A 487 11.46 12.20 -9.05
N PHE A 488 11.68 11.09 -8.32
CA PHE A 488 12.08 11.09 -6.90
C PHE A 488 13.59 10.93 -6.71
N TYR A 489 14.35 10.79 -7.80
CA TYR A 489 15.77 10.46 -7.73
C TYR A 489 16.59 11.60 -7.13
N ASP A 490 17.31 11.31 -6.05
CA ASP A 490 18.23 12.21 -5.35
C ASP A 490 19.32 11.38 -4.64
N GLU A 491 20.00 11.95 -3.63
CA GLU A 491 21.06 11.28 -2.85
C GLU A 491 20.61 10.02 -2.11
N ARG A 492 19.31 9.78 -1.99
CA ARG A 492 18.71 8.57 -1.38
C ARG A 492 18.58 7.41 -2.37
N TYR A 493 19.03 7.61 -3.61
CA TYR A 493 18.96 6.62 -4.68
C TYR A 493 20.34 6.24 -5.20
N VAL A 494 20.38 5.08 -5.82
CA VAL A 494 21.48 4.67 -6.70
C VAL A 494 20.93 3.98 -7.94
N THR A 495 21.64 4.13 -9.06
CA THR A 495 21.39 3.34 -10.26
C THR A 495 22.29 2.12 -10.27
N GLN A 496 21.68 0.95 -10.24
CA GLN A 496 22.35 -0.34 -10.29
C GLN A 496 22.14 -0.99 -11.66
N VAL A 497 23.22 -1.40 -12.30
CA VAL A 497 23.20 -2.22 -13.53
C VAL A 497 23.75 -3.58 -13.20
N THR A 498 22.94 -4.62 -13.38
CA THR A 498 23.29 -6.00 -13.03
C THR A 498 23.21 -6.91 -14.25
N ARG A 499 24.21 -7.77 -14.42
CA ARG A 499 24.19 -8.86 -15.39
C ARG A 499 24.03 -10.18 -14.65
N SER A 500 22.86 -10.81 -14.77
CA SER A 500 22.52 -12.06 -14.10
C SER A 500 21.85 -13.01 -15.07
N HIS A 501 22.24 -14.30 -15.05
CA HIS A 501 21.64 -15.37 -15.87
C HIS A 501 21.52 -15.04 -17.38
N GLY A 502 22.45 -14.23 -17.90
CA GLY A 502 22.45 -13.83 -19.32
C GLY A 502 21.58 -12.61 -19.65
N ASP A 503 20.83 -12.07 -18.69
CA ASP A 503 20.06 -10.86 -18.83
C ASP A 503 20.79 -9.64 -18.24
N LEU A 504 20.39 -8.43 -18.65
CA LEU A 504 20.84 -7.15 -18.12
C LEU A 504 19.64 -6.46 -17.47
N GLU A 505 19.81 -6.05 -16.23
CA GLU A 505 18.83 -5.33 -15.45
C GLU A 505 19.37 -3.93 -15.10
N ILE A 506 18.54 -2.91 -15.28
CA ILE A 506 18.83 -1.52 -14.85
C ILE A 506 17.80 -1.16 -13.80
N LYS A 507 18.28 -0.87 -12.60
CA LYS A 507 17.44 -0.61 -11.42
C LYS A 507 17.75 0.76 -10.82
N GLN A 508 16.74 1.58 -10.65
CA GLN A 508 16.74 2.70 -9.72
C GLN A 508 16.37 2.16 -8.34
N LEU A 509 17.33 2.09 -7.44
CA LEU A 509 17.16 1.53 -6.11
C LEU A 509 17.03 2.64 -5.08
N CYS A 510 15.88 2.70 -4.41
CA CYS A 510 15.66 3.56 -3.26
C CYS A 510 16.34 2.95 -2.01
N LEU A 511 17.31 3.65 -1.44
CA LEU A 511 18.02 3.25 -0.24
C LEU A 511 17.27 3.68 1.03
N ASP A 512 16.64 4.87 0.99
CA ASP A 512 15.89 5.44 2.10
C ASP A 512 14.57 6.08 1.63
N PRO A 513 13.42 5.45 1.90
CA PRO A 513 12.11 5.98 1.53
C PRO A 513 11.50 6.94 2.58
N ALA A 514 12.18 7.21 3.70
CA ALA A 514 11.60 7.89 4.87
C ALA A 514 10.94 9.24 4.53
N PHE A 515 11.61 10.09 3.76
CA PHE A 515 11.05 11.38 3.33
C PHE A 515 9.78 11.20 2.49
N LEU A 516 9.80 10.25 1.53
CA LEU A 516 8.68 9.99 0.64
C LEU A 516 7.46 9.45 1.40
N LEU A 517 7.69 8.62 2.41
CA LEU A 517 6.65 8.15 3.31
C LEU A 517 6.08 9.30 4.16
N SER A 518 6.93 10.20 4.66
CA SER A 518 6.48 11.36 5.44
C SER A 518 5.55 12.26 4.62
N GLU A 519 5.85 12.51 3.35
CA GLU A 519 4.99 13.28 2.44
C GLU A 519 3.63 12.59 2.21
N LYS A 520 3.61 11.26 2.14
CA LYS A 520 2.34 10.51 2.03
C LYS A 520 1.53 10.56 3.33
N LEU A 521 2.17 10.51 4.49
CA LEU A 521 1.47 10.63 5.78
C LEU A 521 0.82 12.01 5.97
N LYS A 522 1.40 13.07 5.41
CA LYS A 522 0.84 14.43 5.42
C LYS A 522 -0.46 14.58 4.61
N LEU A 523 -0.84 13.58 3.81
CA LEU A 523 -2.13 13.56 3.11
C LEU A 523 -3.32 13.31 4.06
N GLY A 524 -3.06 12.84 5.28
CA GLY A 524 -4.03 12.77 6.36
C GLY A 524 -3.74 13.82 7.45
N SER A 525 -4.72 14.08 8.30
CA SER A 525 -4.56 14.97 9.47
C SER A 525 -3.87 14.25 10.64
N SER A 526 -3.97 12.92 10.72
CA SER A 526 -3.35 12.14 11.78
C SER A 526 -2.96 10.73 11.30
N SER A 527 -1.95 10.15 11.95
CA SER A 527 -1.53 8.79 11.62
C SER A 527 -1.11 7.99 12.86
N VAL A 528 -1.45 6.71 12.89
CA VAL A 528 -1.03 5.77 13.91
C VAL A 528 -0.37 4.57 13.22
N LEU A 529 0.94 4.43 13.41
CA LEU A 529 1.74 3.36 12.84
C LEU A 529 2.07 2.35 13.95
N PHE A 530 1.59 1.13 13.84
CA PHE A 530 1.68 0.17 14.93
C PHE A 530 2.06 -1.23 14.46
N SER A 531 2.77 -1.94 15.33
CA SER A 531 3.11 -3.36 15.13
C SER A 531 3.44 -4.03 16.46
N ALA A 532 3.45 -5.36 16.46
CA ALA A 532 3.93 -6.15 17.60
C ALA A 532 5.45 -6.12 17.74
N THR A 533 6.16 -5.82 16.66
CA THR A 533 7.62 -5.89 16.56
C THR A 533 8.16 -4.59 15.94
N MET A 534 8.41 -3.59 16.78
CA MET A 534 8.97 -2.29 16.38
C MET A 534 10.19 -1.92 17.25
N ARG A 535 11.15 -2.85 17.38
CA ARG A 535 12.36 -2.61 18.17
C ARG A 535 13.62 -2.52 17.33
N PRO A 536 14.44 -1.49 17.55
CA PRO A 536 14.20 -0.28 18.37
C PRO A 536 13.12 0.62 17.71
N ILE A 537 12.27 1.26 18.50
CA ILE A 537 11.22 2.12 17.98
C ILE A 537 11.77 3.29 17.17
N ASP A 538 12.92 3.84 17.59
CA ASP A 538 13.59 4.96 16.89
C ASP A 538 14.02 4.58 15.47
N TYR A 539 14.48 3.33 15.26
CA TYR A 539 14.78 2.84 13.91
C TYR A 539 13.54 2.92 13.03
N TYR A 540 12.42 2.37 13.50
CA TYR A 540 11.18 2.37 12.72
C TYR A 540 10.63 3.78 12.50
N THR A 541 10.70 4.65 13.51
CA THR A 541 10.31 6.05 13.37
C THR A 541 11.13 6.72 12.27
N ASN A 542 12.45 6.53 12.27
CA ASN A 542 13.34 7.14 11.28
C ASN A 542 13.08 6.64 9.86
N VAL A 543 13.04 5.31 9.64
CA VAL A 543 12.90 4.75 8.27
C VAL A 543 11.48 4.85 7.71
N LEU A 544 10.48 5.11 8.54
CA LEU A 544 9.08 5.24 8.15
C LEU A 544 8.58 6.69 8.11
N GLY A 545 9.49 7.67 8.16
CA GLY A 545 9.17 9.07 7.93
C GLY A 545 8.67 9.84 9.15
N GLY A 546 8.85 9.30 10.38
CA GLY A 546 8.60 10.05 11.60
C GLY A 546 9.63 11.16 11.81
N GLN A 547 9.22 12.23 12.45
CA GLN A 547 10.05 13.37 12.80
C GLN A 547 10.57 13.24 14.25
N GLU A 548 11.47 14.12 14.69
CA GLU A 548 12.03 14.07 16.05
C GLU A 548 10.97 14.21 17.14
N ASP A 549 9.97 15.05 16.91
CA ASP A 549 8.84 15.33 17.81
C ASP A 549 7.69 14.30 17.71
N THR A 550 7.78 13.35 16.78
CA THR A 550 6.75 12.31 16.62
C THR A 550 6.62 11.47 17.89
N SER A 551 5.39 11.32 18.37
CA SER A 551 5.07 10.53 19.56
C SER A 551 5.43 9.04 19.39
N ARG A 552 6.09 8.46 20.40
CA ARG A 552 6.52 7.05 20.42
C ARG A 552 6.03 6.39 21.69
N MET A 553 5.40 5.22 21.57
CA MET A 553 4.90 4.46 22.70
C MET A 553 5.28 2.98 22.59
N ILE A 554 5.67 2.40 23.70
CA ILE A 554 6.00 0.98 23.81
C ILE A 554 5.13 0.39 24.92
N PHE A 555 4.26 -0.56 24.56
CA PHE A 555 3.39 -1.24 25.49
C PHE A 555 4.01 -2.56 25.99
N SER A 556 3.76 -2.89 27.24
CA SER A 556 4.16 -4.17 27.80
C SER A 556 3.28 -5.31 27.26
N SER A 557 3.87 -6.51 27.16
CA SER A 557 3.08 -7.71 26.81
C SER A 557 1.99 -7.95 27.85
N PRO A 558 0.75 -8.25 27.43
CA PRO A 558 -0.33 -8.61 28.35
C PRO A 558 -0.14 -9.99 28.98
N PHE A 559 0.76 -10.78 28.42
CA PHE A 559 0.97 -12.17 28.87
C PHE A 559 1.93 -12.25 30.06
N LYS A 560 1.65 -13.18 30.94
CA LYS A 560 2.51 -13.42 32.12
C LYS A 560 3.86 -13.96 31.67
N GLN A 561 4.93 -13.28 32.07
CA GLN A 561 6.31 -13.65 31.72
C GLN A 561 6.64 -15.11 32.06
N LYS A 562 6.13 -15.61 33.18
CA LYS A 562 6.32 -17.01 33.60
C LYS A 562 5.75 -18.04 32.60
N ASN A 563 4.83 -17.64 31.70
CA ASN A 563 4.23 -18.56 30.73
C ASN A 563 5.18 -18.90 29.57
N MET A 564 6.25 -18.16 29.39
CA MET A 564 7.27 -18.43 28.37
C MET A 564 8.61 -18.72 29.06
N HIS A 565 9.22 -19.86 28.77
CA HIS A 565 10.59 -20.16 29.19
C HIS A 565 11.53 -19.91 28.01
N LEU A 566 12.37 -18.88 28.12
CA LEU A 566 13.27 -18.46 27.05
C LEU A 566 14.70 -18.87 27.37
N LEU A 567 15.24 -19.75 26.53
CA LEU A 567 16.62 -20.27 26.64
C LEU A 567 17.49 -19.73 25.51
N VAL A 568 18.75 -19.45 25.82
CA VAL A 568 19.78 -19.02 24.87
C VAL A 568 20.95 -20.01 24.92
N ALA A 569 21.09 -20.80 23.85
CA ALA A 569 22.21 -21.72 23.66
C ALA A 569 23.38 -20.98 22.98
N ASP A 570 24.14 -20.23 23.75
CA ASP A 570 25.25 -19.43 23.26
C ASP A 570 26.59 -20.20 23.10
N TYR A 571 26.59 -21.46 23.44
CA TYR A 571 27.74 -22.38 23.21
C TYR A 571 27.78 -22.89 21.75
N ILE A 572 26.74 -22.60 20.95
CA ILE A 572 26.64 -23.01 19.54
C ILE A 572 26.80 -21.77 18.67
N SER A 573 27.76 -21.79 17.74
CA SER A 573 27.89 -20.73 16.71
C SER A 573 27.27 -21.17 15.40
N THR A 574 26.30 -20.39 14.90
CA THR A 574 25.66 -20.63 13.59
C THR A 574 26.16 -19.67 12.51
N LYS A 575 27.32 -19.02 12.73
CA LYS A 575 28.01 -18.21 11.72
C LYS A 575 28.31 -19.09 10.49
N TYR A 576 28.21 -18.51 9.30
CA TYR A 576 28.30 -19.27 8.05
C TYR A 576 29.49 -20.25 8.00
N GLN A 577 30.66 -19.79 8.41
CA GLN A 577 31.89 -20.61 8.44
C GLN A 577 31.87 -21.72 9.51
N MET A 578 31.04 -21.63 10.52
CA MET A 578 30.97 -22.58 11.63
C MET A 578 29.81 -23.58 11.49
N ARG A 579 28.90 -23.38 10.53
CA ARG A 579 27.67 -24.18 10.40
C ARG A 579 27.89 -25.66 10.26
N GLU A 580 28.87 -26.06 9.46
CA GLU A 580 29.20 -27.50 9.27
C GLU A 580 29.70 -28.13 10.58
N ASN A 581 30.58 -27.41 11.31
CA ASN A 581 31.16 -27.91 12.56
C ASN A 581 30.17 -27.93 13.73
N SER A 582 29.17 -27.05 13.72
CA SER A 582 28.18 -26.92 14.81
C SER A 582 26.87 -27.68 14.51
N MET A 583 26.74 -28.32 13.36
CA MET A 583 25.46 -28.91 12.90
C MET A 583 24.95 -30.00 13.84
N GLU A 584 25.82 -30.88 14.33
CA GLU A 584 25.45 -31.91 15.29
C GLU A 584 24.96 -31.31 16.62
N ALA A 585 25.66 -30.28 17.11
CA ALA A 585 25.26 -29.60 18.33
C ALA A 585 23.90 -28.89 18.17
N VAL A 586 23.61 -28.32 17.00
CA VAL A 586 22.29 -27.76 16.67
C VAL A 586 21.21 -28.85 16.71
N VAL A 587 21.45 -29.98 16.06
CA VAL A 587 20.51 -31.12 16.01
C VAL A 587 20.22 -31.65 17.41
N ASP A 588 21.25 -31.81 18.26
CA ASP A 588 21.10 -32.28 19.62
C ASP A 588 20.34 -31.28 20.52
N ALA A 589 20.60 -29.98 20.35
CA ALA A 589 19.87 -28.93 21.05
C ALA A 589 18.37 -28.90 20.66
N LEU A 590 18.06 -29.08 19.39
CA LEU A 590 16.68 -29.17 18.87
C LEU A 590 15.95 -30.41 19.41
N TYR A 591 16.64 -31.55 19.47
CA TYR A 591 16.10 -32.77 20.06
C TYR A 591 15.84 -32.61 21.56
N ALA A 592 16.77 -32.00 22.30
CA ALA A 592 16.61 -31.74 23.74
C ALA A 592 15.37 -30.88 24.02
N LEU A 593 15.08 -29.91 23.17
CA LEU A 593 13.86 -29.12 23.26
C LEU A 593 12.61 -29.97 22.99
N ALA A 594 12.56 -30.71 21.88
CA ALA A 594 11.38 -31.49 21.45
C ALA A 594 11.08 -32.72 22.32
N SER A 595 12.09 -33.28 23.01
CA SER A 595 11.95 -34.42 23.89
C SER A 595 11.48 -34.08 25.30
N GLY A 596 11.59 -32.80 25.72
CA GLY A 596 11.26 -32.36 27.08
C GLY A 596 9.76 -32.35 27.41
N LYS A 597 8.88 -32.25 26.40
CA LYS A 597 7.42 -32.42 26.50
C LYS A 597 6.89 -32.94 25.17
N LYS A 598 5.95 -33.89 25.20
CA LYS A 598 5.18 -34.25 23.99
C LYS A 598 4.34 -33.07 23.54
N GLY A 599 4.36 -32.77 22.24
CA GLY A 599 3.61 -31.66 21.65
C GLY A 599 4.21 -31.19 20.32
N ASN A 600 3.73 -30.03 19.85
CA ASN A 600 4.10 -29.50 18.55
C ASN A 600 5.15 -28.40 18.67
N TYR A 601 6.11 -28.41 17.78
CA TYR A 601 7.25 -27.48 17.76
C TYR A 601 7.48 -26.89 16.39
N LEU A 602 7.91 -25.62 16.30
CA LEU A 602 8.37 -24.98 15.07
C LEU A 602 9.85 -24.60 15.22
N PHE A 603 10.67 -25.04 14.27
CA PHE A 603 12.09 -24.73 14.23
C PHE A 603 12.40 -23.84 13.03
N PHE A 604 12.96 -22.66 13.25
CA PHE A 604 13.19 -21.63 12.25
C PHE A 604 14.67 -21.51 11.88
N PHE A 605 14.93 -21.54 10.57
CA PHE A 605 16.29 -21.52 10.01
C PHE A 605 16.51 -20.31 9.09
N PRO A 606 17.74 -19.79 8.93
CA PRO A 606 18.02 -18.62 8.12
C PRO A 606 17.96 -18.85 6.60
N SER A 607 17.90 -20.11 6.13
CA SER A 607 17.79 -20.45 4.71
C SER A 607 17.29 -21.87 4.49
N PHE A 608 16.68 -22.13 3.34
CA PHE A 608 16.23 -23.48 2.93
C PHE A 608 17.39 -24.50 2.86
N LEU A 609 18.56 -24.09 2.39
CA LEU A 609 19.71 -24.97 2.30
C LEU A 609 20.17 -25.46 3.67
N TYR A 610 20.24 -24.56 4.67
CA TYR A 610 20.64 -24.94 6.01
C TYR A 610 19.55 -25.74 6.72
N LEU A 611 18.28 -25.36 6.54
CA LEU A 611 17.13 -26.14 6.99
C LEU A 611 17.21 -27.59 6.48
N GLN A 612 17.45 -27.79 5.17
CA GLN A 612 17.50 -29.12 4.58
C GLN A 612 18.58 -29.99 5.20
N LYS A 613 19.81 -29.46 5.34
CA LYS A 613 20.92 -30.20 5.94
C LYS A 613 20.64 -30.61 7.39
N VAL A 614 20.12 -29.68 8.20
CA VAL A 614 19.79 -29.98 9.60
C VAL A 614 18.60 -30.94 9.70
N TYR A 615 17.60 -30.82 8.83
CA TYR A 615 16.45 -31.72 8.79
C TYR A 615 16.86 -33.15 8.47
N ASP A 616 17.73 -33.35 7.47
CA ASP A 616 18.19 -34.68 7.08
C ASP A 616 18.98 -35.35 8.20
N LEU A 617 19.91 -34.62 8.83
CA LEU A 617 20.67 -35.12 9.98
C LEU A 617 19.79 -35.36 11.21
N PHE A 618 18.79 -34.50 11.48
CA PHE A 618 17.86 -34.69 12.57
C PHE A 618 17.02 -35.95 12.38
N LYS A 619 16.53 -36.20 11.17
CA LYS A 619 15.73 -37.37 10.84
C LYS A 619 16.54 -38.68 10.89
N GLU A 620 17.79 -38.62 10.50
CA GLU A 620 18.73 -39.75 10.61
C GLU A 620 19.00 -40.10 12.07
N LYS A 621 19.33 -39.09 12.88
CA LYS A 621 19.77 -39.27 14.28
C LYS A 621 18.60 -39.53 15.23
N TYR A 622 17.42 -38.96 14.95
CA TYR A 622 16.21 -39.03 15.81
C TYR A 622 14.96 -39.45 15.04
N PRO A 623 14.92 -40.66 14.45
CA PRO A 623 13.84 -41.12 13.57
C PRO A 623 12.51 -41.31 14.29
N ASN A 624 12.50 -41.39 15.60
CA ASN A 624 11.31 -41.52 16.46
C ASN A 624 10.57 -40.19 16.70
N ILE A 625 11.11 -39.04 16.27
CA ILE A 625 10.40 -37.78 16.31
C ILE A 625 9.73 -37.52 14.95
N ARG A 626 8.41 -37.41 14.95
CA ARG A 626 7.67 -37.05 13.73
C ARG A 626 8.08 -35.65 13.28
N SER A 627 8.53 -35.53 12.05
CA SER A 627 9.01 -34.25 11.53
C SER A 627 8.53 -33.98 10.12
N GLN A 628 8.29 -32.71 9.80
CA GLN A 628 7.95 -32.22 8.46
C GLN A 628 8.71 -30.93 8.19
N LYS A 629 8.91 -30.57 6.91
CA LYS A 629 9.65 -29.37 6.53
C LYS A 629 8.87 -28.52 5.56
N GLN A 630 9.13 -27.22 5.58
CA GLN A 630 8.65 -26.27 4.60
C GLN A 630 9.37 -26.49 3.26
N GLU A 631 8.62 -26.65 2.16
CA GLU A 631 9.16 -26.69 0.81
C GLU A 631 9.31 -25.26 0.23
N THR A 632 10.17 -25.11 -0.79
CA THR A 632 10.54 -23.80 -1.35
C THR A 632 9.38 -23.07 -2.02
N ALA A 633 8.48 -23.81 -2.65
CA ALA A 633 7.33 -23.27 -3.39
C ALA A 633 6.05 -23.99 -2.98
N MET A 634 5.52 -23.64 -1.79
CA MET A 634 4.23 -24.17 -1.33
C MET A 634 3.11 -23.22 -1.77
N ASP A 635 2.07 -23.78 -2.37
CA ASP A 635 0.80 -23.07 -2.60
C ASP A 635 -0.02 -22.93 -1.31
N GLU A 636 -1.20 -22.36 -1.39
CA GLU A 636 -2.05 -22.09 -0.22
C GLU A 636 -2.58 -23.40 0.42
N GLU A 637 -2.99 -24.36 -0.39
CA GLU A 637 -3.49 -25.67 0.05
C GLU A 637 -2.40 -26.46 0.77
N GLN A 638 -1.18 -26.49 0.23
CA GLN A 638 -0.03 -27.14 0.86
C GLN A 638 0.35 -26.50 2.19
N ARG A 639 0.20 -25.18 2.32
CA ARG A 639 0.44 -24.48 3.59
C ARG A 639 -0.62 -24.80 4.63
N GLU A 640 -1.89 -24.85 4.24
CA GLU A 640 -2.98 -25.25 5.11
C GLU A 640 -2.78 -26.70 5.59
N HIS A 641 -2.48 -27.60 4.68
CA HIS A 641 -2.21 -29.00 5.02
C HIS A 641 -1.00 -29.15 5.96
N PHE A 642 0.06 -28.37 5.79
CA PHE A 642 1.19 -28.33 6.72
C PHE A 642 0.73 -27.97 8.14
N LEU A 643 -0.14 -26.98 8.29
CA LEU A 643 -0.64 -26.48 9.58
C LEU A 643 -1.71 -27.38 10.21
N GLU A 644 -2.48 -28.11 9.43
CA GLU A 644 -3.48 -29.07 9.92
C GLU A 644 -2.86 -30.19 10.76
N ASN A 645 -1.61 -30.56 10.51
CA ASN A 645 -0.91 -31.54 11.31
C ASN A 645 -0.63 -31.09 12.76
N PHE A 646 -0.63 -29.76 13.02
CA PHE A 646 -0.41 -29.20 14.36
C PHE A 646 -1.70 -29.21 15.17
N GLN A 647 -2.12 -30.39 15.61
CA GLN A 647 -3.33 -30.59 16.44
C GLN A 647 -2.98 -30.54 17.93
N ALA A 648 -3.94 -30.06 18.72
CA ALA A 648 -3.85 -30.19 20.18
C ALA A 648 -3.99 -31.68 20.59
N GLY A 649 -3.19 -32.12 21.56
CA GLY A 649 -3.25 -33.49 22.06
C GLY A 649 -2.61 -34.55 21.15
N ASN A 650 -1.72 -34.16 20.24
CA ASN A 650 -0.93 -35.13 19.45
C ASN A 650 -0.24 -36.12 20.39
N GLU A 651 -0.40 -37.42 20.12
CA GLU A 651 0.16 -38.50 20.95
C GLU A 651 1.69 -38.57 20.86
N GLU A 652 2.26 -38.05 19.78
CA GLU A 652 3.69 -37.96 19.53
C GLU A 652 4.09 -36.50 19.27
N SER A 653 5.36 -36.15 19.57
CA SER A 653 5.89 -34.84 19.22
C SER A 653 5.97 -34.66 17.71
N LEU A 654 5.45 -33.52 17.22
CA LEU A 654 5.56 -33.10 15.83
C LEU A 654 6.46 -31.88 15.72
N VAL A 655 7.45 -31.95 14.87
CA VAL A 655 8.37 -30.84 14.60
C VAL A 655 8.23 -30.35 13.17
N GLY A 656 7.92 -29.06 13.01
CA GLY A 656 7.91 -28.36 11.71
C GLY A 656 9.21 -27.57 11.52
N PHE A 657 9.96 -27.88 10.49
CA PHE A 657 11.15 -27.14 10.09
C PHE A 657 10.76 -26.05 9.09
N CYS A 658 10.99 -24.79 9.42
CA CYS A 658 10.55 -23.63 8.66
C CYS A 658 11.68 -22.63 8.41
N VAL A 659 11.53 -21.76 7.41
CA VAL A 659 12.47 -20.68 7.16
C VAL A 659 12.05 -19.42 7.91
N LEU A 660 13.01 -18.79 8.57
CA LEU A 660 12.83 -17.55 9.31
C LEU A 660 12.50 -16.39 8.36
N GLY A 661 11.43 -15.65 8.66
CA GLY A 661 10.89 -14.62 7.76
C GLY A 661 10.05 -15.19 6.59
N GLY A 662 9.82 -16.52 6.58
CA GLY A 662 8.92 -17.17 5.63
C GLY A 662 7.45 -17.17 6.10
N VAL A 663 6.58 -17.79 5.32
CA VAL A 663 5.11 -17.79 5.53
C VAL A 663 4.67 -18.36 6.89
N PHE A 664 5.47 -19.24 7.50
CA PHE A 664 5.16 -19.82 8.81
C PHE A 664 5.71 -19.02 10.00
N SER A 665 6.63 -18.07 9.76
CA SER A 665 7.05 -17.11 10.80
C SER A 665 6.08 -15.94 10.96
N GLU A 666 5.17 -15.74 9.99
CA GLU A 666 4.18 -14.68 10.02
C GLU A 666 2.78 -15.21 9.63
N GLY A 667 1.73 -14.73 10.29
CA GLY A 667 0.34 -15.06 9.92
C GLY A 667 -0.20 -16.42 10.40
N VAL A 668 0.59 -17.22 11.11
CA VAL A 668 0.15 -18.51 11.66
C VAL A 668 -0.44 -18.30 13.06
N ASP A 669 -1.62 -18.87 13.34
CA ASP A 669 -2.30 -18.81 14.66
C ASP A 669 -2.49 -20.22 15.24
N LEU A 670 -1.46 -20.71 15.92
CA LEU A 670 -1.47 -22.00 16.62
C LEU A 670 -1.58 -21.75 18.14
N ARG A 671 -2.81 -21.72 18.67
CA ARG A 671 -3.09 -21.44 20.09
C ARG A 671 -3.02 -22.67 20.96
N GLY A 672 -2.67 -22.46 22.22
CA GLY A 672 -2.63 -23.50 23.24
C GLY A 672 -1.67 -24.64 22.89
N GLU A 673 -2.09 -25.88 23.05
CA GLU A 673 -1.26 -27.07 22.81
C GLU A 673 -0.96 -27.33 21.32
N ARG A 674 -1.53 -26.55 20.40
CA ARG A 674 -1.16 -26.61 18.96
C ARG A 674 0.28 -26.16 18.71
N LEU A 675 0.89 -25.40 19.64
CA LEU A 675 2.31 -25.04 19.59
C LEU A 675 2.86 -24.85 21.01
N VAL A 676 3.67 -25.79 21.50
CA VAL A 676 4.22 -25.78 22.83
C VAL A 676 5.66 -25.28 22.90
N GLY A 677 6.32 -25.13 21.75
CA GLY A 677 7.68 -24.59 21.73
C GLY A 677 8.17 -24.19 20.34
N ALA A 678 9.20 -23.35 20.32
CA ALA A 678 9.88 -22.96 19.10
C ALA A 678 11.40 -22.89 19.30
N ALA A 679 12.15 -23.17 18.25
CA ALA A 679 13.57 -22.88 18.20
C ALA A 679 13.89 -21.92 17.07
N VAL A 680 14.83 -20.99 17.29
CA VAL A 680 15.34 -20.09 16.25
C VAL A 680 16.86 -20.31 16.13
N VAL A 681 17.29 -20.75 14.95
CA VAL A 681 18.69 -21.05 14.64
C VAL A 681 19.32 -19.86 13.92
N GLY A 682 20.14 -19.11 14.63
CA GLY A 682 20.78 -17.88 14.14
C GLY A 682 19.99 -16.61 14.41
N VAL A 683 20.64 -15.46 14.21
CA VAL A 683 20.10 -14.12 14.51
C VAL A 683 19.30 -13.51 13.36
N GLY A 684 18.79 -14.31 12.44
CA GLY A 684 17.91 -13.86 11.38
C GLY A 684 18.54 -12.98 10.28
N LEU A 685 19.87 -12.81 10.27
CA LEU A 685 20.51 -12.00 9.24
C LEU A 685 20.15 -12.51 7.85
N ALA A 686 19.74 -11.61 6.99
CA ALA A 686 19.56 -11.90 5.58
C ALA A 686 20.87 -12.39 4.95
N GLN A 687 20.78 -13.20 3.91
CA GLN A 687 21.94 -13.53 3.11
C GLN A 687 22.58 -12.23 2.59
N LEU A 688 23.92 -12.15 2.69
CA LEU A 688 24.66 -11.04 2.13
C LEU A 688 24.31 -10.86 0.67
N ASN A 689 23.83 -9.72 0.31
CA ASN A 689 23.52 -9.34 -1.08
C ASN A 689 23.93 -7.90 -1.31
N HIS A 690 24.14 -7.57 -2.56
CA HIS A 690 24.65 -6.27 -2.95
C HIS A 690 23.73 -5.10 -2.58
N GLU A 691 22.42 -5.28 -2.67
CA GLU A 691 21.46 -4.23 -2.31
C GLU A 691 21.48 -3.93 -0.81
N SER A 692 21.57 -4.96 0.04
CA SER A 692 21.72 -4.78 1.49
C SER A 692 23.05 -4.10 1.84
N ASP A 693 24.13 -4.38 1.08
CA ASP A 693 25.40 -3.68 1.27
C ASP A 693 25.32 -2.21 0.87
N LEU A 694 24.61 -1.87 -0.21
CA LEU A 694 24.34 -0.48 -0.60
C LEU A 694 23.55 0.28 0.48
N ILE A 695 22.52 -0.35 1.04
CA ILE A 695 21.75 0.21 2.16
C ILE A 695 22.64 0.40 3.38
N LYS A 696 23.50 -0.58 3.71
CA LYS A 696 24.47 -0.48 4.81
C LYS A 696 25.42 0.69 4.59
N ASP A 697 25.96 0.84 3.39
CA ASP A 697 26.93 1.89 3.09
C ASP A 697 26.26 3.28 3.17
N TYR A 698 25.04 3.44 2.66
CA TYR A 698 24.25 4.65 2.80
C TYR A 698 24.04 5.05 4.27
N TYR A 699 23.56 4.13 5.13
CA TYR A 699 23.33 4.43 6.54
C TYR A 699 24.63 4.52 7.36
N ASN A 700 25.76 4.00 6.87
CA ASN A 700 27.07 4.30 7.43
C ASN A 700 27.50 5.74 7.11
N GLU A 701 27.32 6.19 5.88
CA GLU A 701 27.66 7.56 5.47
C GLU A 701 26.78 8.61 6.18
N THR A 702 25.49 8.34 6.35
CA THR A 702 24.54 9.32 6.88
C THR A 702 24.46 9.37 8.40
N ILE A 703 24.46 8.21 9.08
CA ILE A 703 24.23 8.13 10.54
C ILE A 703 25.19 7.20 11.28
N GLY A 704 26.20 6.60 10.61
CA GLY A 704 27.20 5.72 11.23
C GLY A 704 26.66 4.36 11.71
N ARG A 705 25.46 3.92 11.28
CA ARG A 705 24.77 2.71 11.78
C ARG A 705 24.35 1.75 10.69
N GLY A 706 25.11 1.65 9.61
CA GLY A 706 24.71 0.89 8.44
C GLY A 706 24.44 -0.59 8.70
N PHE A 707 25.30 -1.29 9.47
CA PHE A 707 25.08 -2.71 9.78
C PHE A 707 23.80 -2.93 10.59
N ASP A 708 23.49 -2.04 11.53
CA ASP A 708 22.26 -2.12 12.32
C ASP A 708 21.03 -2.03 11.40
N TYR A 709 21.01 -1.04 10.48
CA TYR A 709 19.88 -0.72 9.65
C TYR A 709 19.65 -1.71 8.50
N ALA A 710 20.72 -2.25 7.91
CA ALA A 710 20.61 -3.17 6.79
C ALA A 710 20.47 -4.65 7.18
N TYR A 711 21.02 -5.04 8.33
CA TYR A 711 21.14 -6.46 8.69
C TYR A 711 20.63 -6.80 10.08
N GLN A 712 21.12 -6.14 11.13
CA GLN A 712 20.89 -6.57 12.51
C GLN A 712 19.44 -6.38 12.95
N ILE A 713 18.88 -5.18 12.78
CA ILE A 713 17.50 -4.89 13.20
C ILE A 713 16.49 -5.67 12.37
N PRO A 714 16.56 -5.69 11.01
CA PRO A 714 15.68 -6.53 10.20
C PRO A 714 15.79 -8.02 10.55
N GLY A 715 16.99 -8.51 10.86
CA GLY A 715 17.21 -9.89 11.30
C GLY A 715 16.52 -10.20 12.62
N MET A 716 16.74 -9.36 13.63
CA MET A 716 16.11 -9.52 14.94
C MET A 716 14.58 -9.41 14.88
N ASN A 717 14.04 -8.57 13.99
CA ASN A 717 12.59 -8.50 13.81
C ASN A 717 12.00 -9.86 13.39
N LYS A 718 12.65 -10.59 12.49
CA LYS A 718 12.24 -11.95 12.12
C LYS A 718 12.28 -12.92 13.29
N VAL A 719 13.30 -12.81 14.16
CA VAL A 719 13.40 -13.62 15.39
C VAL A 719 12.24 -13.30 16.34
N LEU A 720 11.96 -12.02 16.56
CA LEU A 720 10.84 -11.58 17.41
C LEU A 720 9.48 -12.09 16.90
N GLN A 721 9.29 -12.06 15.60
CA GLN A 721 8.06 -12.59 14.95
C GLN A 721 7.91 -14.10 15.15
N ALA A 722 8.98 -14.87 14.93
CA ALA A 722 8.98 -16.31 15.10
C ALA A 722 8.69 -16.73 16.55
N VAL A 723 9.32 -16.07 17.51
CA VAL A 723 9.09 -16.32 18.95
C VAL A 723 7.68 -15.90 19.37
N GLY A 724 7.16 -14.81 18.80
CA GLY A 724 5.79 -14.33 19.06
C GLY A 724 4.68 -15.30 18.63
N ARG A 725 5.01 -16.45 18.03
CA ARG A 725 4.04 -17.52 17.72
C ARG A 725 3.71 -18.40 18.90
N VAL A 726 4.61 -18.51 19.87
CA VAL A 726 4.50 -19.46 21.01
C VAL A 726 3.45 -19.03 22.03
N ILE A 727 3.31 -17.73 22.27
CA ILE A 727 2.31 -17.18 23.22
C ILE A 727 1.36 -16.27 22.48
N ARG A 728 0.10 -16.69 22.35
CA ARG A 728 -0.98 -15.99 21.64
C ARG A 728 -2.19 -15.67 22.52
N GLY A 729 -2.34 -16.41 23.62
CA GLY A 729 -3.41 -16.28 24.59
C GLY A 729 -2.89 -16.21 26.02
N GLU A 730 -3.75 -15.80 26.95
CA GLU A 730 -3.40 -15.68 28.38
C GLU A 730 -3.06 -17.02 29.03
N SER A 731 -3.65 -18.11 28.52
CA SER A 731 -3.44 -19.49 28.99
C SER A 731 -2.27 -20.19 28.30
N ASP A 732 -1.74 -19.63 27.20
CA ASP A 732 -0.68 -20.29 26.46
C ASP A 732 0.61 -20.34 27.28
N CYS A 733 1.28 -21.49 27.19
CA CYS A 733 2.55 -21.76 27.82
C CYS A 733 3.49 -22.42 26.83
N GLY A 734 4.76 -22.04 26.84
CA GLY A 734 5.71 -22.63 25.90
C GLY A 734 7.16 -22.33 26.18
N VAL A 735 8.02 -23.10 25.53
CA VAL A 735 9.49 -22.96 25.62
C VAL A 735 10.04 -22.44 24.30
N VAL A 736 10.96 -21.48 24.39
CA VAL A 736 11.67 -20.94 23.25
C VAL A 736 13.17 -21.17 23.41
N LEU A 737 13.83 -21.67 22.38
CA LEU A 737 15.27 -21.89 22.34
C LEU A 737 15.89 -21.03 21.21
N LEU A 738 16.73 -20.07 21.60
CA LEU A 738 17.53 -19.27 20.67
C LEU A 738 18.94 -19.90 20.57
N ILE A 739 19.30 -20.36 19.38
CA ILE A 739 20.57 -21.08 19.15
C ILE A 739 21.51 -20.18 18.35
N GLU A 740 22.41 -19.50 19.02
CA GLU A 740 23.50 -18.70 18.44
C GLU A 740 24.25 -17.93 19.53
N GLU A 741 25.57 -17.92 19.51
CA GLU A 741 26.43 -17.19 20.49
C GLU A 741 26.15 -15.67 20.53
N ARG A 742 25.80 -15.06 19.39
CA ARG A 742 25.54 -13.61 19.27
C ARG A 742 24.36 -13.12 20.10
N PHE A 743 23.39 -13.97 20.45
CA PHE A 743 22.30 -13.57 21.34
C PHE A 743 22.75 -13.17 22.75
N SER A 744 23.90 -13.60 23.19
CA SER A 744 24.50 -13.20 24.50
C SER A 744 25.27 -11.88 24.39
N ALA A 745 25.57 -11.35 23.23
CA ALA A 745 26.26 -10.06 23.07
C ALA A 745 25.31 -8.89 23.35
N ASP A 746 25.80 -7.84 24.02
CA ASP A 746 25.03 -6.67 24.49
C ASP A 746 24.24 -6.02 23.37
N ARG A 747 24.81 -5.87 22.19
CA ARG A 747 24.14 -5.27 21.01
C ARG A 747 22.90 -6.04 20.54
N TYR A 748 22.84 -7.36 20.77
CA TYR A 748 21.64 -8.17 20.45
C TYR A 748 20.70 -8.23 21.64
N ARG A 749 21.23 -8.29 22.86
CA ARG A 749 20.42 -8.23 24.09
C ARG A 749 19.63 -6.93 24.19
N ALA A 750 20.18 -5.80 23.76
CA ALA A 750 19.50 -4.51 23.72
C ALA A 750 18.24 -4.51 22.80
N LEU A 751 18.15 -5.43 21.86
CA LEU A 751 16.99 -5.62 20.97
C LEU A 751 15.93 -6.56 21.56
N PHE A 752 16.16 -7.18 22.71
CA PHE A 752 15.18 -8.03 23.37
C PHE A 752 14.04 -7.18 23.95
N PRO A 753 12.77 -7.59 23.78
CA PRO A 753 11.65 -6.96 24.48
C PRO A 753 11.80 -7.10 26.00
N ALA A 754 11.26 -6.16 26.77
CA ALA A 754 11.37 -6.17 28.23
C ALA A 754 10.87 -7.48 28.86
N HIS A 755 9.86 -8.12 28.26
CA HIS A 755 9.34 -9.40 28.76
C HIS A 755 10.27 -10.59 28.47
N TRP A 756 11.41 -10.41 27.77
CA TRP A 756 12.47 -11.41 27.59
C TRP A 756 13.63 -11.26 28.59
N ASN A 757 13.55 -10.34 29.53
CA ASN A 757 14.62 -10.12 30.53
C ASN A 757 14.95 -11.33 31.40
N HIS A 758 14.04 -12.33 31.45
CA HIS A 758 14.23 -13.61 32.14
C HIS A 758 14.96 -14.67 31.27
N ALA A 759 15.41 -14.31 30.05
CA ALA A 759 16.13 -15.23 29.18
C ALA A 759 17.32 -15.87 29.86
N LYS A 760 17.33 -17.21 29.94
CA LYS A 760 18.35 -17.99 30.61
C LYS A 760 19.35 -18.56 29.61
N THR A 761 20.64 -18.33 29.86
CA THR A 761 21.70 -18.91 29.03
C THR A 761 21.98 -20.34 29.47
N VAL A 762 22.07 -21.25 28.52
CA VAL A 762 22.40 -22.67 28.69
C VAL A 762 23.73 -22.98 28.01
N LYS A 763 24.50 -23.91 28.58
CA LYS A 763 25.88 -24.19 28.16
C LYS A 763 26.08 -25.62 27.63
N SER A 764 25.02 -26.44 27.64
CA SER A 764 25.03 -27.80 27.14
C SER A 764 23.63 -28.27 26.76
N THR A 765 23.56 -29.36 26.03
CA THR A 765 22.31 -30.06 25.69
C THR A 765 21.60 -30.59 26.95
N ASP A 766 22.35 -31.05 27.96
CA ASP A 766 21.80 -31.49 29.24
C ASP A 766 21.16 -30.33 30.01
N ASP A 767 21.73 -29.11 29.94
CA ASP A 767 21.12 -27.92 30.50
C ASP A 767 19.76 -27.63 29.84
N ILE A 768 19.68 -27.73 28.52
CA ILE A 768 18.42 -27.55 27.77
C ILE A 768 17.40 -28.56 28.29
N SER A 769 17.72 -29.84 28.32
CA SER A 769 16.84 -30.91 28.77
C SER A 769 16.32 -30.69 30.16
N ARG A 770 17.21 -30.32 31.10
CA ARG A 770 16.88 -30.03 32.50
C ARG A 770 15.92 -28.84 32.63
N GLU A 771 16.20 -27.74 31.92
CA GLU A 771 15.40 -26.51 31.96
C GLU A 771 14.02 -26.72 31.36
N VAL A 772 13.93 -27.40 30.22
CA VAL A 772 12.66 -27.71 29.55
C VAL A 772 11.80 -28.63 30.39
N THR A 773 12.38 -29.72 30.91
CA THR A 773 11.68 -30.68 31.78
C THR A 773 11.20 -30.00 33.08
N GLY A 774 12.08 -29.23 33.72
CA GLY A 774 11.73 -28.50 34.94
C GLY A 774 10.63 -27.48 34.75
N PHE A 775 10.61 -26.76 33.62
CA PHE A 775 9.53 -25.83 33.27
C PHE A 775 8.16 -26.53 33.17
N TRP A 776 8.12 -27.69 32.52
CA TRP A 776 6.87 -28.42 32.31
C TRP A 776 6.41 -29.22 33.53
N GLN A 777 7.30 -29.70 34.39
CA GLN A 777 6.95 -30.37 35.63
C GLN A 777 6.27 -29.46 36.66
N ASN A 778 6.54 -28.15 36.57
CA ASN A 778 5.96 -27.15 37.47
C ASN A 778 4.64 -26.57 36.95
N ARG A 779 4.02 -27.22 35.96
CA ARG A 779 2.78 -26.79 35.31
C ARG A 779 1.81 -27.94 35.07
#